data_7c3a7f0e5cbee7e597331b63607a9bdd
#
_entry.id   7c3a7f0e5cbee7e597331b63607a9bdd
#
_cell.length_a   1.000
_cell.length_b   1.000
_cell.length_c   1.000
_cell.angle_alpha   90.00
_cell.angle_beta   90.00
_cell.angle_gamma   90.00
#
_symmetry.space_group_name_H-M   'P 1'
#
loop_
_entity.id
_entity.type
_entity.pdbx_description
1 polymer ?
#
loop_
_entity_poly.entity_id
_entity_poly.type
_entity_poly.pdbx_seq_one_letter_code
_entity_poly.pdbx_strand_id
1 'polypeptide(L)'
;MMSNFKIVHEIDGRLRVRFGQYAFTNEQATILKSDFLKLEYVRYVEAHYKNGSLLLVFDENYKNEVFGYLKSYDLSTLQNREIPENCSQNLQVLDQSFKHELIKIFAKRYAVKLFLPNVVGKGIAIYKALAYFKAGIASLGNKRIDVPVLDATSIGVSLLRKEFNTASNIMLMLKISELLEDYTRQKVTLQLGDSLMNKFDKVWIYKDGQEQEIAMSDLKQGQTVIVQTGSMVPIDGEIIDGEAMVNESSFTGEPLSKRVTLNDTVYAGTLIEEGKIFVKVRNLQDESRIAKIIDMIDTNESLKASIQSKAEHMADAIVPYSFLGFFGVWAFTRNLTRATALLLVDYSCAIRLSTSISVISAMQEASMHNVLVKGGKHLESMKDANVIVFDKTGTLTHAKPVVLDVVPLQDYTREEVLKIAACLEEHFPHSVANAIVHQAEIENLKHREEHAEVKYVIAHGISTSLNGEDVIIGSSHFVFEDEGVEMTQEIKDLISSLESKGSSSLIYLAIAKKLAGIISIYDPLKPEAKEVVQELRDIGFDKVIMLTGDSPNCAKTIAKQLNLDDFRAGVLPEDKASYIESLKKEGNTVVMVGDGINDTPALSMADVSISLQDSSDIARELADITLVSNSLNDIVALRMISEGLFKRIHSQYRLIVGLNTSFIVLGALGLLTSQMLAMLHNGSTFLIASGSTRSLLH
;
A
#
# COMPACT_ATOMS: atom_id res chain seq x y z
N MET A 1 38.27 -7.52 -21.44
CA MET A 1 38.90 -6.34 -22.07
C MET A 1 38.47 -5.10 -21.34
N MET A 2 39.40 -4.25 -20.87
CA MET A 2 38.99 -2.98 -20.20
C MET A 2 38.10 -2.17 -21.13
N SER A 3 36.95 -1.72 -20.64
CA SER A 3 36.01 -0.93 -21.44
C SER A 3 36.59 0.43 -21.76
N ASN A 4 36.87 0.68 -23.05
CA ASN A 4 37.27 2.02 -23.51
C ASN A 4 36.04 2.94 -23.51
N PHE A 5 36.05 3.96 -22.67
CA PHE A 5 35.02 5.00 -22.68
C PHE A 5 35.64 6.39 -22.83
N LYS A 6 34.86 7.33 -23.36
CA LYS A 6 35.23 8.74 -23.48
C LYS A 6 34.40 9.55 -22.50
N ILE A 7 35.03 10.40 -21.70
CA ILE A 7 34.36 11.38 -20.88
C ILE A 7 33.76 12.46 -21.79
N VAL A 8 32.45 12.64 -21.70
CA VAL A 8 31.70 13.62 -22.52
C VAL A 8 31.48 14.90 -21.73
N HIS A 9 31.21 14.77 -20.46
CA HIS A 9 30.94 15.89 -19.55
C HIS A 9 31.24 15.49 -18.11
N GLU A 10 31.92 16.35 -17.38
CA GLU A 10 32.29 16.15 -15.99
C GLU A 10 32.11 17.47 -15.24
N ILE A 11 31.36 17.42 -14.15
CA ILE A 11 31.22 18.48 -13.14
C ILE A 11 31.17 17.80 -11.77
N ASP A 12 31.32 18.55 -10.71
CA ASP A 12 31.36 18.06 -9.34
C ASP A 12 30.11 17.19 -9.02
N GLY A 13 30.35 15.96 -8.63
CA GLY A 13 29.30 14.96 -8.35
C GLY A 13 28.51 14.43 -9.55
N ARG A 14 28.88 14.79 -10.80
CA ARG A 14 28.18 14.34 -12.01
C ARG A 14 29.14 14.04 -13.15
N LEU A 15 29.07 12.82 -13.68
CA LEU A 15 29.93 12.31 -14.75
C LEU A 15 29.09 11.72 -15.89
N ARG A 16 29.36 12.17 -17.12
CA ARG A 16 28.80 11.53 -18.33
C ARG A 16 29.91 10.94 -19.17
N VAL A 17 29.84 9.63 -19.37
CA VAL A 17 30.76 8.87 -20.22
C VAL A 17 30.05 8.27 -21.43
N ARG A 18 30.81 7.97 -22.48
CA ARG A 18 30.31 7.30 -23.68
C ARG A 18 31.22 6.14 -24.06
N PHE A 19 30.65 4.96 -24.19
CA PHE A 19 31.33 3.72 -24.58
C PHE A 19 31.38 3.52 -26.12
N GLY A 20 30.50 4.17 -26.87
CA GLY A 20 30.36 4.05 -28.30
C GLY A 20 28.90 3.86 -28.73
N GLN A 21 28.57 4.13 -30.00
CA GLN A 21 27.23 3.88 -30.53
C GLN A 21 26.91 2.39 -30.43
N TYR A 22 25.76 2.03 -29.85
CA TYR A 22 25.29 0.67 -29.66
C TYR A 22 26.28 -0.25 -28.90
N ALA A 23 27.10 0.32 -28.01
CA ALA A 23 28.05 -0.44 -27.18
C ALA A 23 27.36 -1.47 -26.25
N PHE A 24 26.08 -1.26 -25.97
CA PHE A 24 25.21 -2.15 -25.19
C PHE A 24 23.78 -2.06 -25.70
N THR A 25 23.01 -3.13 -25.54
CA THR A 25 21.56 -3.18 -25.89
C THR A 25 20.72 -2.42 -24.85
N ASN A 26 19.43 -2.24 -25.11
CA ASN A 26 18.51 -1.63 -24.15
C ASN A 26 18.42 -2.47 -22.86
N GLU A 27 18.46 -3.79 -22.98
CA GLU A 27 18.47 -4.74 -21.86
C GLU A 27 19.76 -4.62 -21.04
N GLN A 28 20.90 -4.58 -21.72
CA GLN A 28 22.20 -4.37 -21.10
C GLN A 28 22.34 -2.99 -20.42
N ALA A 29 21.69 -1.95 -20.95
CA ALA A 29 21.62 -0.63 -20.32
C ALA A 29 20.95 -0.68 -18.94
N THR A 30 19.97 -1.55 -18.77
CA THR A 30 19.26 -1.74 -17.50
C THR A 30 20.14 -2.46 -16.48
N ILE A 31 20.84 -3.52 -16.89
CA ILE A 31 21.81 -4.20 -16.01
C ILE A 31 22.92 -3.22 -15.57
N LEU A 32 23.44 -2.45 -16.53
CA LEU A 32 24.45 -1.42 -16.27
C LEU A 32 23.96 -0.40 -15.23
N LYS A 33 22.72 0.08 -15.38
CA LYS A 33 22.10 0.99 -14.43
C LYS A 33 21.98 0.36 -13.03
N SER A 34 21.52 -0.88 -12.93
CA SER A 34 21.41 -1.62 -11.67
C SER A 34 22.76 -1.79 -10.98
N ASP A 35 23.80 -2.19 -11.73
CA ASP A 35 25.13 -2.42 -11.16
C ASP A 35 25.78 -1.15 -10.58
N PHE A 36 25.56 0.00 -11.21
CA PHE A 36 26.06 1.27 -10.69
C PHE A 36 25.21 1.83 -9.53
N LEU A 37 23.90 1.58 -9.49
CA LEU A 37 23.05 1.95 -8.37
C LEU A 37 23.30 1.14 -7.09
N LYS A 38 23.93 -0.03 -7.18
CA LYS A 38 24.37 -0.81 -6.00
C LYS A 38 25.51 -0.17 -5.23
N LEU A 39 26.20 0.80 -5.82
CA LEU A 39 27.26 1.53 -5.14
C LEU A 39 26.65 2.59 -4.22
N GLU A 40 26.84 2.50 -2.92
CA GLU A 40 26.21 3.35 -1.90
C GLU A 40 26.45 4.86 -2.12
N TYR A 41 27.54 5.22 -2.81
CA TYR A 41 27.89 6.59 -3.13
C TYR A 41 27.34 7.10 -4.48
N VAL A 42 26.59 6.27 -5.23
CA VAL A 42 25.94 6.64 -6.51
C VAL A 42 24.45 6.87 -6.28
N ARG A 43 23.99 8.11 -6.54
CA ARG A 43 22.61 8.53 -6.28
C ARG A 43 21.68 8.38 -7.48
N TYR A 44 22.22 8.50 -8.70
CA TYR A 44 21.44 8.44 -9.92
C TYR A 44 22.27 7.93 -11.09
N VAL A 45 21.65 7.07 -11.91
CA VAL A 45 22.26 6.48 -13.12
C VAL A 45 21.28 6.53 -14.27
N GLU A 46 21.75 7.01 -15.43
CA GLU A 46 20.99 7.01 -16.67
C GLU A 46 21.85 6.44 -17.81
N ALA A 47 21.37 5.40 -18.48
CA ALA A 47 22.06 4.73 -19.57
C ALA A 47 21.25 4.81 -20.87
N HIS A 48 21.86 5.31 -21.94
CA HIS A 48 21.25 5.45 -23.25
C HIS A 48 21.91 4.52 -24.27
N TYR A 49 21.23 3.43 -24.64
CA TYR A 49 21.79 2.40 -25.52
C TYR A 49 22.08 2.89 -26.95
N LYS A 50 21.27 3.81 -27.51
CA LYS A 50 21.44 4.31 -28.90
C LYS A 50 22.77 5.04 -29.12
N ASN A 51 23.22 5.80 -28.15
CA ASN A 51 24.48 6.55 -28.22
C ASN A 51 25.56 6.01 -27.29
N GLY A 52 25.27 4.92 -26.56
CA GLY A 52 26.17 4.27 -25.61
C GLY A 52 26.63 5.19 -24.48
N SER A 53 25.81 6.13 -24.03
CA SER A 53 26.16 7.04 -22.95
C SER A 53 25.64 6.60 -21.61
N LEU A 54 26.45 6.79 -20.57
CA LEU A 54 26.14 6.56 -19.17
C LEU A 54 26.35 7.86 -18.41
N LEU A 55 25.31 8.32 -17.71
CA LEU A 55 25.34 9.45 -16.78
C LEU A 55 25.28 8.93 -15.37
N LEU A 56 26.20 9.37 -14.53
CA LEU A 56 26.30 9.04 -13.12
C LEU A 56 26.22 10.34 -12.30
N VAL A 57 25.42 10.31 -11.23
CA VAL A 57 25.40 11.34 -10.18
C VAL A 57 25.78 10.65 -8.88
N PHE A 58 26.83 11.12 -8.23
CA PHE A 58 27.45 10.46 -7.09
C PHE A 58 27.97 11.50 -6.07
N ASP A 59 28.35 11.04 -4.89
CA ASP A 59 28.99 11.89 -3.89
C ASP A 59 30.44 12.21 -4.31
N GLU A 60 30.78 13.49 -4.37
CA GLU A 60 32.05 13.99 -4.88
C GLU A 60 33.27 13.39 -4.16
N ASN A 61 33.16 13.07 -2.90
CA ASN A 61 34.24 12.48 -2.10
C ASN A 61 34.65 11.09 -2.63
N TYR A 62 33.79 10.39 -3.38
CA TYR A 62 34.03 9.05 -3.94
C TYR A 62 34.31 9.06 -5.45
N LYS A 63 34.76 10.19 -5.98
CA LYS A 63 35.06 10.32 -7.41
C LYS A 63 36.07 9.29 -7.92
N ASN A 64 37.13 9.05 -7.16
CA ASN A 64 38.18 8.10 -7.54
C ASN A 64 37.66 6.65 -7.57
N GLU A 65 36.79 6.26 -6.66
CA GLU A 65 36.14 4.96 -6.58
C GLU A 65 35.20 4.75 -7.76
N VAL A 66 34.40 5.77 -8.13
CA VAL A 66 33.52 5.72 -9.32
C VAL A 66 34.35 5.52 -10.58
N PHE A 67 35.45 6.25 -10.74
CA PHE A 67 36.36 6.08 -11.89
C PHE A 67 37.07 4.71 -11.88
N GLY A 68 37.46 4.23 -10.70
CA GLY A 68 38.05 2.90 -10.52
C GLY A 68 37.08 1.81 -10.97
N TYR A 69 35.82 1.88 -10.52
CA TYR A 69 34.78 0.92 -10.88
C TYR A 69 34.45 0.99 -12.38
N LEU A 70 34.31 2.19 -12.96
CA LEU A 70 34.10 2.39 -14.39
C LEU A 70 35.21 1.80 -15.26
N LYS A 71 36.46 1.94 -14.85
CA LYS A 71 37.62 1.36 -15.57
C LYS A 71 37.70 -0.15 -15.46
N SER A 72 37.31 -0.71 -14.33
CA SER A 72 37.30 -2.16 -14.10
C SER A 72 36.07 -2.86 -14.69
N TYR A 73 35.03 -2.10 -15.07
CA TYR A 73 33.79 -2.68 -15.56
C TYR A 73 33.94 -3.25 -16.97
N ASP A 74 33.66 -4.55 -17.12
CA ASP A 74 33.75 -5.24 -18.41
C ASP A 74 32.35 -5.40 -19.04
N LEU A 75 32.08 -4.66 -20.12
CA LEU A 75 30.81 -4.74 -20.85
C LEU A 75 30.52 -6.13 -21.43
N SER A 76 31.54 -6.98 -21.61
CA SER A 76 31.34 -8.34 -22.11
C SER A 76 30.61 -9.23 -21.09
N THR A 77 30.70 -8.90 -19.80
CA THR A 77 29.99 -9.61 -18.73
C THR A 77 28.48 -9.41 -18.78
N LEU A 78 28.00 -8.40 -19.51
CA LEU A 78 26.57 -8.14 -19.71
C LEU A 78 25.91 -9.13 -20.69
N GLN A 79 26.67 -9.88 -21.48
CA GLN A 79 26.10 -10.78 -22.51
C GLN A 79 25.45 -12.04 -21.94
N ASN A 80 25.83 -12.46 -20.71
CA ASN A 80 25.38 -13.72 -20.11
C ASN A 80 24.65 -13.52 -18.76
N ARG A 81 24.29 -12.29 -18.41
CA ARG A 81 23.53 -12.02 -17.18
C ARG A 81 22.05 -11.94 -17.49
N GLU A 82 21.25 -12.68 -16.76
CA GLU A 82 19.80 -12.50 -16.71
C GLU A 82 19.48 -11.11 -16.15
N ILE A 83 18.51 -10.46 -16.74
CA ILE A 83 18.07 -9.12 -16.36
C ILE A 83 17.42 -9.22 -15.00
N PRO A 84 17.79 -8.39 -14.00
CA PRO A 84 17.02 -8.31 -12.79
C PRO A 84 15.59 -7.87 -13.16
N GLU A 85 14.60 -8.70 -12.88
CA GLU A 85 13.20 -8.39 -13.08
C GLU A 85 12.77 -7.29 -12.07
N ASN A 86 13.01 -6.05 -12.44
CA ASN A 86 12.47 -4.90 -11.71
C ASN A 86 11.16 -4.45 -12.38
N CYS A 87 10.14 -4.21 -11.59
CA CYS A 87 8.80 -3.76 -12.02
C CYS A 87 8.83 -2.51 -12.90
N SER A 88 9.86 -1.66 -12.79
CA SER A 88 10.09 -0.54 -13.70
C SER A 88 10.26 -0.96 -15.17
N GLN A 89 10.73 -2.19 -15.43
CA GLN A 89 10.79 -2.76 -16.80
C GLN A 89 9.42 -3.20 -17.26
N ASN A 90 8.64 -3.83 -16.41
CA ASN A 90 7.28 -4.26 -16.73
C ASN A 90 6.39 -3.07 -17.07
N LEU A 91 6.53 -1.94 -16.38
CA LEU A 91 5.85 -0.69 -16.69
C LEU A 91 6.29 -0.11 -18.04
N GLN A 92 7.59 -0.12 -18.36
CA GLN A 92 8.09 0.34 -19.66
C GLN A 92 7.63 -0.57 -20.82
N VAL A 93 7.61 -1.89 -20.60
CA VAL A 93 7.09 -2.87 -21.56
C VAL A 93 5.60 -2.64 -21.78
N LEU A 94 4.83 -2.42 -20.71
CA LEU A 94 3.41 -2.11 -20.79
C LEU A 94 3.15 -0.80 -21.56
N ASP A 95 3.89 0.28 -21.25
CA ASP A 95 3.79 1.56 -21.96
C ASP A 95 4.15 1.42 -23.44
N GLN A 96 5.14 0.60 -23.77
CA GLN A 96 5.52 0.33 -25.17
C GLN A 96 4.48 -0.53 -25.88
N SER A 97 3.94 -1.56 -25.24
CA SER A 97 2.90 -2.42 -25.79
C SER A 97 1.61 -1.64 -26.07
N PHE A 98 1.20 -0.79 -25.13
CA PHE A 98 0.06 0.12 -25.31
C PHE A 98 0.26 1.06 -26.51
N LYS A 99 1.41 1.75 -26.60
CA LYS A 99 1.74 2.62 -27.73
C LYS A 99 1.75 1.84 -29.04
N HIS A 100 2.30 0.63 -29.05
CA HIS A 100 2.35 -0.22 -30.23
C HIS A 100 0.95 -0.65 -30.70
N GLU A 101 0.10 -1.11 -29.78
CA GLU A 101 -1.28 -1.49 -30.11
C GLU A 101 -2.10 -0.28 -30.57
N LEU A 102 -1.93 0.89 -29.94
CA LEU A 102 -2.57 2.12 -30.37
C LEU A 102 -2.15 2.50 -31.82
N ILE A 103 -0.85 2.50 -32.09
CA ILE A 103 -0.31 2.78 -33.44
C ILE A 103 -0.84 1.74 -34.42
N LYS A 104 -0.88 0.47 -34.09
CA LYS A 104 -1.38 -0.64 -34.93
C LYS A 104 -2.87 -0.46 -35.27
N ILE A 105 -3.71 -0.03 -34.31
CA ILE A 105 -5.13 0.26 -34.52
C ILE A 105 -5.28 1.38 -35.56
N PHE A 106 -4.54 2.48 -35.39
CA PHE A 106 -4.58 3.59 -36.38
C PHE A 106 -4.00 3.20 -37.69
N ALA A 107 -2.84 2.54 -37.75
CA ALA A 107 -2.19 2.08 -38.95
C ALA A 107 -3.09 1.14 -39.79
N LYS A 108 -3.71 0.13 -39.14
CA LYS A 108 -4.70 -0.75 -39.78
C LYS A 108 -5.86 0.02 -40.41
N ARG A 109 -6.37 1.04 -39.68
CA ARG A 109 -7.47 1.85 -40.16
C ARG A 109 -7.08 2.67 -41.41
N TYR A 110 -5.95 3.37 -41.32
CA TYR A 110 -5.47 4.18 -42.44
C TYR A 110 -5.06 3.31 -43.64
N ALA A 111 -4.46 2.14 -43.41
CA ALA A 111 -4.13 1.17 -44.42
C ALA A 111 -5.38 0.69 -45.17
N VAL A 112 -6.44 0.32 -44.46
CA VAL A 112 -7.72 -0.06 -45.08
C VAL A 112 -8.31 1.09 -45.90
N LYS A 113 -8.23 2.33 -45.39
CA LYS A 113 -8.78 3.51 -46.08
C LYS A 113 -7.98 3.92 -47.32
N LEU A 114 -6.64 3.76 -47.32
CA LEU A 114 -5.75 4.22 -48.37
C LEU A 114 -5.49 3.16 -49.45
N PHE A 115 -5.38 1.88 -49.05
CA PHE A 115 -4.92 0.82 -49.94
C PHE A 115 -6.01 -0.15 -50.42
N LEU A 116 -7.17 -0.18 -49.76
CA LEU A 116 -8.22 -1.12 -50.13
C LEU A 116 -9.38 -0.43 -50.86
N PRO A 117 -9.97 -1.12 -51.86
CA PRO A 117 -11.17 -0.62 -52.52
C PRO A 117 -12.31 -0.39 -51.51
N ASN A 118 -13.13 0.63 -51.75
CA ASN A 118 -14.25 1.01 -50.88
C ASN A 118 -15.20 -0.14 -50.58
N VAL A 119 -15.37 -1.10 -51.49
CA VAL A 119 -16.23 -2.28 -51.30
C VAL A 119 -15.65 -3.21 -50.19
N VAL A 120 -14.33 -3.42 -50.23
CA VAL A 120 -13.63 -4.24 -49.24
C VAL A 120 -13.66 -3.55 -47.85
N GLY A 121 -13.45 -2.24 -47.80
CA GLY A 121 -13.56 -1.46 -46.57
C GLY A 121 -14.96 -1.56 -45.92
N LYS A 122 -16.03 -1.52 -46.73
CA LYS A 122 -17.41 -1.76 -46.25
C LYS A 122 -17.59 -3.17 -45.71
N GLY A 123 -17.08 -4.20 -46.39
CA GLY A 123 -17.13 -5.59 -45.93
C GLY A 123 -16.42 -5.77 -44.58
N ILE A 124 -15.26 -5.17 -44.40
CA ILE A 124 -14.51 -5.19 -43.12
C ILE A 124 -15.31 -4.50 -42.01
N ALA A 125 -15.98 -3.38 -42.31
CA ALA A 125 -16.83 -2.71 -41.30
C ALA A 125 -17.99 -3.57 -40.85
N ILE A 126 -18.67 -4.24 -41.78
CA ILE A 126 -19.77 -5.19 -41.47
C ILE A 126 -19.22 -6.38 -40.65
N TYR A 127 -18.10 -6.97 -41.07
CA TYR A 127 -17.50 -8.08 -40.30
C TYR A 127 -17.15 -7.69 -38.87
N LYS A 128 -16.54 -6.53 -38.66
CA LYS A 128 -16.25 -6.05 -37.27
C LYS A 128 -17.50 -5.78 -36.47
N ALA A 129 -18.57 -5.32 -37.07
CA ALA A 129 -19.84 -5.06 -36.41
C ALA A 129 -20.49 -6.33 -35.85
N LEU A 130 -20.20 -7.52 -36.38
CA LEU A 130 -20.75 -8.79 -35.92
C LEU A 130 -20.44 -9.08 -34.44
N ALA A 131 -19.26 -8.68 -33.95
CA ALA A 131 -18.89 -8.85 -32.54
C ALA A 131 -19.81 -8.02 -31.61
N TYR A 132 -20.10 -6.79 -31.99
CA TYR A 132 -21.00 -5.90 -31.22
C TYR A 132 -22.45 -6.40 -31.28
N PHE A 133 -22.91 -6.88 -32.44
CA PHE A 133 -24.24 -7.48 -32.55
C PHE A 133 -24.38 -8.73 -31.70
N LYS A 134 -23.34 -9.58 -31.63
CA LYS A 134 -23.36 -10.75 -30.76
C LYS A 134 -23.47 -10.35 -29.29
N ALA A 135 -22.74 -9.34 -28.85
CA ALA A 135 -22.79 -8.83 -27.49
C ALA A 135 -24.16 -8.23 -27.15
N GLY A 136 -24.72 -7.39 -28.03
CA GLY A 136 -26.05 -6.82 -27.84
C GLY A 136 -27.17 -7.87 -27.80
N ILE A 137 -27.11 -8.90 -28.66
CA ILE A 137 -28.08 -10.01 -28.67
C ILE A 137 -27.96 -10.82 -27.38
N ALA A 138 -26.75 -11.06 -26.88
CA ALA A 138 -26.52 -11.76 -25.62
C ALA A 138 -27.15 -11.00 -24.43
N SER A 139 -26.98 -9.67 -24.35
CA SER A 139 -27.61 -8.82 -23.34
C SER A 139 -29.15 -8.86 -23.42
N LEU A 140 -29.70 -8.75 -24.62
CA LEU A 140 -31.16 -8.89 -24.82
C LEU A 140 -31.67 -10.26 -24.44
N GLY A 141 -30.91 -11.33 -24.71
CA GLY A 141 -31.23 -12.70 -24.23
C GLY A 141 -31.32 -12.80 -22.72
N ASN A 142 -30.51 -12.01 -21.98
CA ASN A 142 -30.54 -11.86 -20.55
C ASN A 142 -31.59 -10.86 -20.04
N LYS A 143 -32.48 -10.38 -20.94
CA LYS A 143 -33.56 -9.38 -20.66
C LYS A 143 -32.99 -8.04 -20.11
N ARG A 144 -31.79 -7.67 -20.51
CA ARG A 144 -31.14 -6.38 -20.17
C ARG A 144 -31.09 -5.46 -21.38
N ILE A 145 -31.44 -4.19 -21.17
CA ILE A 145 -31.26 -3.11 -22.15
C ILE A 145 -30.15 -2.21 -21.59
N ASP A 146 -28.93 -2.55 -21.95
CA ASP A 146 -27.69 -1.98 -21.42
C ASP A 146 -26.80 -1.41 -22.55
N VAL A 147 -25.60 -0.96 -22.20
CA VAL A 147 -24.66 -0.33 -23.15
C VAL A 147 -24.34 -1.22 -24.36
N PRO A 148 -24.09 -2.52 -24.28
CA PRO A 148 -23.93 -3.41 -25.43
C PRO A 148 -25.09 -3.36 -26.43
N VAL A 149 -26.32 -3.21 -25.96
CA VAL A 149 -27.51 -3.08 -26.83
C VAL A 149 -27.51 -1.72 -27.53
N LEU A 150 -27.13 -0.64 -26.83
CA LEU A 150 -27.02 0.69 -27.41
C LEU A 150 -25.96 0.74 -28.50
N ASP A 151 -24.77 0.20 -28.24
CA ASP A 151 -23.66 0.12 -29.18
C ASP A 151 -24.02 -0.66 -30.43
N ALA A 152 -24.59 -1.86 -30.27
CA ALA A 152 -25.05 -2.69 -31.39
C ALA A 152 -26.08 -1.95 -32.23
N THR A 153 -27.03 -1.25 -31.61
CA THR A 153 -28.08 -0.51 -32.30
C THR A 153 -27.51 0.72 -33.01
N SER A 154 -26.62 1.48 -32.40
CA SER A 154 -25.98 2.66 -32.98
C SER A 154 -25.15 2.29 -34.23
N ILE A 155 -24.36 1.21 -34.13
CA ILE A 155 -23.59 0.64 -35.24
C ILE A 155 -24.54 0.14 -36.34
N GLY A 156 -25.59 -0.60 -35.96
CA GLY A 156 -26.58 -1.17 -36.85
C GLY A 156 -27.33 -0.11 -37.66
N VAL A 157 -27.86 0.92 -37.02
CA VAL A 157 -28.53 2.04 -37.66
C VAL A 157 -27.58 2.78 -38.61
N SER A 158 -26.34 3.00 -38.23
CA SER A 158 -25.31 3.63 -39.07
C SER A 158 -25.03 2.78 -40.31
N LEU A 159 -24.95 1.47 -40.20
CA LEU A 159 -24.74 0.56 -41.36
C LEU A 159 -25.96 0.51 -42.28
N LEU A 160 -27.19 0.44 -41.72
CA LEU A 160 -28.43 0.48 -42.50
C LEU A 160 -28.57 1.78 -43.31
N ARG A 161 -28.08 2.89 -42.78
CA ARG A 161 -28.03 4.19 -43.47
C ARG A 161 -26.89 4.31 -44.49
N LYS A 162 -26.09 3.25 -44.64
CA LYS A 162 -24.89 3.24 -45.49
C LYS A 162 -23.81 4.24 -45.05
N GLU A 163 -23.83 4.67 -43.79
CA GLU A 163 -22.82 5.55 -43.14
C GLU A 163 -21.66 4.70 -42.53
N PHE A 164 -20.98 3.94 -43.39
CA PHE A 164 -19.92 3.00 -42.95
C PHE A 164 -18.77 3.71 -42.22
N ASN A 165 -18.50 4.99 -42.53
CA ASN A 165 -17.47 5.77 -41.83
C ASN A 165 -17.87 6.06 -40.40
N THR A 166 -19.14 6.40 -40.13
CA THR A 166 -19.69 6.65 -38.81
C THR A 166 -19.63 5.36 -37.97
N ALA A 167 -20.14 4.25 -38.53
CA ALA A 167 -20.06 2.95 -37.88
C ALA A 167 -18.62 2.54 -37.49
N SER A 168 -17.69 2.73 -38.45
CA SER A 168 -16.28 2.45 -38.24
C SER A 168 -15.62 3.37 -37.20
N ASN A 169 -16.06 4.64 -37.09
CA ASN A 169 -15.55 5.57 -36.07
C ASN A 169 -16.02 5.16 -34.67
N ILE A 170 -17.32 4.79 -34.52
CA ILE A 170 -17.86 4.29 -33.26
C ILE A 170 -17.05 3.06 -32.83
N MET A 171 -16.92 2.04 -33.65
CA MET A 171 -16.17 0.82 -33.35
C MET A 171 -14.69 1.09 -33.02
N LEU A 172 -14.07 2.08 -33.69
CA LEU A 172 -12.69 2.47 -33.38
C LEU A 172 -12.58 3.06 -31.97
N MET A 173 -13.49 3.96 -31.60
CA MET A 173 -13.45 4.62 -30.30
C MET A 173 -13.77 3.67 -29.16
N LEU A 174 -14.73 2.77 -29.34
CA LEU A 174 -14.99 1.69 -28.40
C LEU A 174 -13.74 0.83 -28.16
N LYS A 175 -13.02 0.47 -29.24
CA LYS A 175 -11.78 -0.30 -29.11
C LYS A 175 -10.64 0.46 -28.44
N ILE A 176 -10.52 1.78 -28.68
CA ILE A 176 -9.53 2.63 -27.98
C ILE A 176 -9.90 2.76 -26.50
N SER A 177 -11.18 2.92 -26.17
CA SER A 177 -11.66 2.99 -24.78
C SER A 177 -11.34 1.69 -24.02
N GLU A 178 -11.64 0.53 -24.61
CA GLU A 178 -11.30 -0.79 -24.05
C GLU A 178 -9.78 -0.92 -23.83
N LEU A 179 -8.96 -0.58 -24.84
CA LEU A 179 -7.51 -0.64 -24.73
C LEU A 179 -6.97 0.29 -23.64
N LEU A 180 -7.54 1.48 -23.48
CA LEU A 180 -7.12 2.44 -22.46
C LEU A 180 -7.50 1.96 -21.04
N GLU A 181 -8.68 1.35 -20.89
CA GLU A 181 -9.13 0.76 -19.63
C GLU A 181 -8.20 -0.39 -19.21
N ASP A 182 -7.93 -1.33 -20.13
CA ASP A 182 -7.02 -2.46 -19.91
C ASP A 182 -5.61 -1.99 -19.54
N TYR A 183 -5.06 -1.04 -20.32
CA TYR A 183 -3.74 -0.46 -20.03
C TYR A 183 -3.69 0.17 -18.65
N THR A 184 -4.71 0.95 -18.29
CA THR A 184 -4.72 1.67 -17.02
C THR A 184 -4.85 0.68 -15.85
N ARG A 185 -5.69 -0.35 -15.99
CA ARG A 185 -5.82 -1.43 -15.01
C ARG A 185 -4.47 -2.13 -14.80
N GLN A 186 -3.84 -2.62 -15.88
CA GLN A 186 -2.56 -3.32 -15.80
C GLN A 186 -1.45 -2.45 -15.18
N LYS A 187 -1.40 -1.17 -15.56
CA LYS A 187 -0.40 -0.22 -15.03
C LYS A 187 -0.47 -0.09 -13.52
N VAL A 188 -1.66 0.06 -12.97
CA VAL A 188 -1.85 0.17 -11.52
C VAL A 188 -1.55 -1.13 -10.81
N THR A 189 -2.00 -2.24 -11.37
CA THR A 189 -1.71 -3.56 -10.79
C THR A 189 -0.21 -3.81 -10.68
N LEU A 190 0.56 -3.46 -11.72
CA LEU A 190 2.02 -3.57 -11.68
C LEU A 190 2.64 -2.61 -10.64
N GLN A 191 2.16 -1.37 -10.53
CA GLN A 191 2.68 -0.40 -9.56
C GLN A 191 2.35 -0.78 -8.11
N LEU A 192 1.15 -1.31 -7.86
CA LEU A 192 0.77 -1.85 -6.54
C LEU A 192 1.61 -3.08 -6.19
N GLY A 193 1.84 -3.98 -7.15
CA GLY A 193 2.71 -5.14 -6.99
C GLY A 193 4.13 -4.75 -6.57
N ASP A 194 4.72 -3.75 -7.22
CA ASP A 194 6.07 -3.24 -6.89
C ASP A 194 6.16 -2.68 -5.46
N SER A 195 5.17 -1.91 -5.06
CA SER A 195 5.09 -1.35 -3.71
C SER A 195 4.93 -2.43 -2.62
N LEU A 196 4.33 -3.58 -2.95
CA LEU A 196 4.17 -4.72 -2.05
C LEU A 196 5.42 -5.61 -2.01
N MET A 197 6.13 -5.76 -3.13
CA MET A 197 7.30 -6.64 -3.23
C MET A 197 8.54 -6.10 -2.51
N ASN A 198 8.72 -4.79 -2.44
CA ASN A 198 9.86 -4.17 -1.74
C ASN A 198 9.81 -4.33 -0.21
N LYS A 199 8.85 -5.07 0.36
CA LYS A 199 8.66 -5.22 1.82
C LYS A 199 9.41 -6.41 2.45
N PHE A 200 9.86 -7.38 1.66
CA PHE A 200 10.69 -8.46 2.19
C PHE A 200 12.14 -8.25 1.75
N ASP A 201 12.75 -7.22 2.31
CA ASP A 201 14.16 -6.96 2.02
C ASP A 201 15.07 -8.06 2.58
N LYS A 202 14.66 -8.74 3.65
CA LYS A 202 15.48 -9.70 4.38
C LYS A 202 14.69 -10.92 4.84
N VAL A 203 15.36 -12.06 4.90
CA VAL A 203 14.85 -13.34 5.42
C VAL A 203 15.88 -14.01 6.31
N TRP A 204 15.42 -14.72 7.31
CA TRP A 204 16.27 -15.52 8.17
C TRP A 204 16.49 -16.90 7.55
N ILE A 205 17.74 -17.29 7.34
CA ILE A 205 18.10 -18.63 6.86
C ILE A 205 18.83 -19.40 7.94
N TYR A 206 18.67 -20.72 7.91
CA TYR A 206 19.45 -21.65 8.75
C TYR A 206 20.58 -22.24 7.92
N LYS A 207 21.81 -21.93 8.30
CA LYS A 207 23.01 -22.43 7.61
C LYS A 207 24.11 -22.78 8.61
N ASP A 208 24.68 -23.95 8.45
CA ASP A 208 25.83 -24.43 9.26
C ASP A 208 25.62 -24.35 10.79
N GLY A 209 24.37 -24.55 11.25
CA GLY A 209 24.01 -24.51 12.66
C GLY A 209 23.73 -23.11 13.23
N GLN A 210 23.73 -22.06 12.38
CA GLN A 210 23.50 -20.69 12.81
C GLN A 210 22.36 -20.04 12.00
N GLU A 211 21.63 -19.15 12.66
CA GLU A 211 20.62 -18.29 12.05
C GLU A 211 21.32 -17.07 11.44
N GLN A 212 21.09 -16.80 10.18
CA GLN A 212 21.70 -15.67 9.46
C GLN A 212 20.61 -14.89 8.70
N GLU A 213 20.60 -13.59 8.86
CA GLU A 213 19.76 -12.70 8.07
C GLU A 213 20.40 -12.41 6.72
N ILE A 214 19.68 -12.67 5.62
CA ILE A 214 20.13 -12.35 4.26
C ILE A 214 19.09 -11.54 3.52
N ALA A 215 19.50 -10.84 2.45
CA ALA A 215 18.54 -10.21 1.55
C ALA A 215 17.71 -11.28 0.82
N MET A 216 16.42 -11.00 0.61
CA MET A 216 15.52 -11.91 -0.13
C MET A 216 16.04 -12.21 -1.55
N SER A 217 16.71 -11.25 -2.19
CA SER A 217 17.37 -11.40 -3.49
C SER A 217 18.51 -12.43 -3.52
N ASP A 218 19.11 -12.71 -2.37
CA ASP A 218 20.25 -13.62 -2.25
C ASP A 218 19.82 -15.05 -1.87
N LEU A 219 18.53 -15.25 -1.63
CA LEU A 219 17.94 -16.56 -1.30
C LEU A 219 18.02 -17.50 -2.51
N LYS A 220 18.44 -18.76 -2.27
CA LYS A 220 18.60 -19.78 -3.31
C LYS A 220 17.70 -20.98 -3.06
N GLN A 221 17.26 -21.62 -4.14
CA GLN A 221 16.52 -22.86 -4.07
C GLN A 221 17.27 -23.92 -3.25
N GLY A 222 16.58 -24.61 -2.37
CA GLY A 222 17.13 -25.63 -1.48
C GLY A 222 17.70 -25.09 -0.17
N GLN A 223 17.79 -23.78 0.04
CA GLN A 223 18.11 -23.20 1.35
C GLN A 223 16.94 -23.36 2.32
N THR A 224 17.22 -23.25 3.61
CA THR A 224 16.23 -23.36 4.68
C THR A 224 15.95 -21.97 5.23
N VAL A 225 14.70 -21.53 5.15
CA VAL A 225 14.21 -20.27 5.72
C VAL A 225 13.57 -20.56 7.08
N ILE A 226 13.79 -19.69 8.04
CA ILE A 226 13.20 -19.75 9.37
C ILE A 226 12.02 -18.78 9.39
N VAL A 227 10.85 -19.28 9.80
CA VAL A 227 9.65 -18.45 10.02
C VAL A 227 9.12 -18.71 11.41
N GLN A 228 8.85 -17.65 12.15
CA GLN A 228 8.42 -17.71 13.54
C GLN A 228 7.10 -16.95 13.77
N THR A 229 6.54 -17.13 14.95
CA THR A 229 5.28 -16.49 15.38
C THR A 229 5.23 -15.02 14.99
N GLY A 230 4.10 -14.60 14.41
CA GLY A 230 3.85 -13.23 13.97
C GLY A 230 4.47 -12.86 12.62
N SER A 231 5.22 -13.80 11.99
CA SER A 231 5.86 -13.57 10.68
C SER A 231 5.08 -14.24 9.56
N MET A 232 5.12 -13.61 8.39
CA MET A 232 4.55 -14.17 7.16
C MET A 232 5.56 -15.10 6.50
N VAL A 233 5.09 -16.22 5.95
CA VAL A 233 5.91 -17.16 5.17
C VAL A 233 6.36 -16.45 3.88
N PRO A 234 7.67 -16.21 3.68
CA PRO A 234 8.14 -15.40 2.55
C PRO A 234 8.19 -16.16 1.21
N ILE A 235 8.13 -17.50 1.25
CA ILE A 235 8.32 -18.37 0.07
C ILE A 235 7.49 -19.63 0.17
N ASP A 236 7.18 -20.23 -0.97
CA ASP A 236 6.57 -21.57 -1.02
C ASP A 236 7.63 -22.64 -0.68
N GLY A 237 7.34 -23.53 0.26
CA GLY A 237 8.28 -24.55 0.66
C GLY A 237 7.69 -25.70 1.46
N GLU A 238 8.56 -26.65 1.81
CA GLU A 238 8.24 -27.81 2.62
C GLU A 238 8.88 -27.67 4.00
N ILE A 239 8.12 -27.93 5.05
CA ILE A 239 8.61 -27.90 6.42
C ILE A 239 9.57 -29.07 6.64
N ILE A 240 10.80 -28.75 7.01
CA ILE A 240 11.84 -29.75 7.31
C ILE A 240 12.07 -29.92 8.81
N ASP A 241 11.60 -28.97 9.63
CA ASP A 241 11.67 -29.04 11.09
C ASP A 241 10.69 -28.02 11.72
N GLY A 242 10.25 -28.27 12.97
CA GLY A 242 9.33 -27.40 13.69
C GLY A 242 7.86 -27.71 13.45
N GLU A 243 7.02 -26.98 14.18
CA GLU A 243 5.56 -26.99 14.04
C GLU A 243 4.99 -25.59 14.27
N ALA A 244 3.88 -25.27 13.60
CA ALA A 244 3.22 -23.99 13.74
C ALA A 244 1.71 -24.06 13.47
N MET A 245 0.98 -23.06 13.98
CA MET A 245 -0.38 -22.74 13.55
C MET A 245 -0.29 -21.70 12.43
N VAL A 246 -0.74 -22.07 11.23
CA VAL A 246 -0.67 -21.24 10.02
C VAL A 246 -2.06 -20.76 9.65
N ASN A 247 -2.23 -19.48 9.53
CA ASN A 247 -3.45 -18.87 9.02
C ASN A 247 -3.38 -18.79 7.49
N GLU A 248 -4.23 -19.55 6.84
CA GLU A 248 -4.38 -19.61 5.38
C GLU A 248 -5.58 -18.80 4.88
N SER A 249 -6.23 -17.98 5.73
CA SER A 249 -7.45 -17.24 5.39
C SER A 249 -7.31 -16.34 4.17
N SER A 250 -6.09 -15.83 3.93
CA SER A 250 -5.75 -15.07 2.73
C SER A 250 -5.93 -15.86 1.42
N PHE A 251 -5.95 -17.20 1.47
CA PHE A 251 -6.09 -18.08 0.32
C PHE A 251 -7.39 -18.85 0.29
N THR A 252 -7.81 -19.36 1.46
CA THR A 252 -8.99 -20.25 1.56
C THR A 252 -10.26 -19.50 1.92
N GLY A 253 -10.13 -18.28 2.48
CA GLY A 253 -11.23 -17.52 3.06
C GLY A 253 -11.76 -18.11 4.38
N GLU A 254 -11.20 -19.22 4.86
CA GLU A 254 -11.57 -19.84 6.12
C GLU A 254 -10.77 -19.25 7.30
N PRO A 255 -11.43 -18.76 8.36
CA PRO A 255 -10.74 -18.08 9.47
C PRO A 255 -10.03 -19.03 10.45
N LEU A 256 -10.04 -20.34 10.21
CA LEU A 256 -9.44 -21.33 11.11
C LEU A 256 -7.99 -21.58 10.72
N SER A 257 -7.08 -21.35 11.66
CA SER A 257 -5.66 -21.65 11.49
C SER A 257 -5.41 -23.15 11.48
N LYS A 258 -4.59 -23.60 10.56
CA LYS A 258 -4.23 -25.00 10.35
C LYS A 258 -2.91 -25.31 11.05
N ARG A 259 -2.87 -26.40 11.83
CA ARG A 259 -1.61 -26.91 12.34
C ARG A 259 -0.81 -27.56 11.22
N VAL A 260 0.42 -27.11 11.04
CA VAL A 260 1.37 -27.66 10.07
C VAL A 260 2.59 -28.23 10.80
N THR A 261 3.11 -29.34 10.27
CA THR A 261 4.19 -30.12 10.86
C THR A 261 5.19 -30.56 9.79
N LEU A 262 6.17 -31.36 10.18
CA LEU A 262 7.19 -31.92 9.29
C LEU A 262 6.59 -32.50 8.00
N ASN A 263 7.18 -32.19 6.83
CA ASN A 263 6.78 -32.56 5.48
C ASN A 263 5.47 -31.90 4.97
N ASP A 264 4.81 -31.05 5.75
CA ASP A 264 3.72 -30.24 5.22
C ASP A 264 4.25 -29.14 4.29
N THR A 265 3.45 -28.74 3.32
CA THR A 265 3.76 -27.61 2.44
C THR A 265 3.15 -26.34 3.00
N VAL A 266 3.94 -25.28 3.05
CA VAL A 266 3.48 -23.93 3.38
C VAL A 266 3.64 -23.01 2.18
N TYR A 267 2.77 -22.04 2.09
CA TYR A 267 2.67 -21.13 0.96
C TYR A 267 3.10 -19.71 1.34
N ALA A 268 3.80 -19.05 0.41
CA ALA A 268 4.18 -17.65 0.57
C ALA A 268 2.95 -16.77 0.80
N GLY A 269 3.01 -15.90 1.82
CA GLY A 269 1.89 -15.02 2.18
C GLY A 269 0.92 -15.61 3.21
N THR A 270 1.14 -16.83 3.71
CA THR A 270 0.46 -17.36 4.90
C THR A 270 1.16 -16.87 6.16
N LEU A 271 0.41 -16.78 7.25
CA LEU A 271 0.85 -16.19 8.50
C LEU A 271 1.06 -17.27 9.56
N ILE A 272 2.19 -17.18 10.28
CA ILE A 272 2.43 -18.03 11.47
C ILE A 272 1.80 -17.34 12.68
N GLU A 273 0.69 -17.87 13.19
CA GLU A 273 0.06 -17.35 14.42
C GLU A 273 0.78 -17.81 15.68
N GLU A 274 1.23 -19.04 15.71
CA GLU A 274 1.96 -19.62 16.82
C GLU A 274 2.95 -20.66 16.34
N GLY A 275 4.15 -20.71 16.93
CA GLY A 275 5.18 -21.70 16.64
C GLY A 275 6.35 -21.17 15.82
N LYS A 276 7.24 -22.08 15.40
CA LYS A 276 8.43 -21.80 14.58
C LYS A 276 8.65 -22.97 13.64
N ILE A 277 8.86 -22.67 12.36
CA ILE A 277 9.09 -23.65 11.31
C ILE A 277 10.35 -23.35 10.50
N PHE A 278 10.97 -24.41 10.01
CA PHE A 278 12.09 -24.38 9.09
C PHE A 278 11.60 -24.85 7.73
N VAL A 279 11.59 -23.95 6.76
CA VAL A 279 10.99 -24.17 5.44
C VAL A 279 12.08 -24.29 4.39
N LYS A 280 12.13 -25.43 3.70
CA LYS A 280 13.04 -25.64 2.57
C LYS A 280 12.46 -25.02 1.31
N VAL A 281 13.19 -24.10 0.70
CA VAL A 281 12.77 -23.38 -0.52
C VAL A 281 12.57 -24.35 -1.68
N ARG A 282 11.34 -24.49 -2.19
CA ARG A 282 11.02 -25.31 -3.38
C ARG A 282 11.12 -24.53 -4.68
N ASN A 283 10.51 -23.35 -4.74
CA ASN A 283 10.51 -22.48 -5.92
C ASN A 283 10.75 -21.02 -5.54
N LEU A 284 11.63 -20.37 -6.32
CA LEU A 284 11.92 -18.92 -6.20
C LEU A 284 11.12 -18.10 -7.22
N GLN A 285 10.11 -18.67 -7.90
CA GLN A 285 9.41 -17.96 -8.97
C GLN A 285 8.48 -16.89 -8.39
N ASP A 286 8.85 -15.63 -8.61
CA ASP A 286 8.09 -14.42 -8.31
C ASP A 286 6.70 -14.36 -8.99
N GLU A 287 6.48 -15.11 -10.06
CA GLU A 287 5.22 -15.14 -10.82
C GLU A 287 4.01 -15.57 -9.98
N SER A 288 4.19 -16.46 -9.00
CA SER A 288 3.07 -16.95 -8.20
C SER A 288 2.51 -15.88 -7.25
N ARG A 289 3.36 -15.02 -6.73
CA ARG A 289 3.01 -14.01 -5.71
C ARG A 289 2.38 -12.77 -6.35
N ILE A 290 2.98 -12.27 -7.42
CA ILE A 290 2.42 -11.16 -8.21
C ILE A 290 1.08 -11.61 -8.83
N ALA A 291 1.00 -12.80 -9.40
CA ALA A 291 -0.21 -13.33 -9.99
C ALA A 291 -1.34 -13.46 -8.95
N LYS A 292 -1.06 -13.88 -7.71
CA LYS A 292 -2.06 -13.96 -6.62
C LYS A 292 -2.52 -12.58 -6.15
N ILE A 293 -1.63 -11.60 -6.02
CA ILE A 293 -1.99 -10.21 -5.68
C ILE A 293 -2.84 -9.60 -6.81
N ILE A 294 -2.47 -9.84 -8.06
CA ILE A 294 -3.21 -9.41 -9.24
C ILE A 294 -4.59 -10.05 -9.25
N ASP A 295 -4.68 -11.34 -9.01
CA ASP A 295 -5.94 -12.09 -8.96
C ASP A 295 -6.83 -11.59 -7.81
N MET A 296 -6.27 -11.30 -6.63
CA MET A 296 -7.01 -10.68 -5.52
C MET A 296 -7.57 -9.29 -5.88
N ILE A 297 -6.82 -8.46 -6.59
CA ILE A 297 -7.26 -7.12 -7.02
C ILE A 297 -8.30 -7.25 -8.15
N ASP A 298 -8.12 -8.18 -9.08
CA ASP A 298 -9.00 -8.37 -10.25
C ASP A 298 -10.28 -9.12 -9.93
N THR A 299 -10.25 -10.13 -9.05
CA THR A 299 -11.42 -10.98 -8.75
C THR A 299 -12.34 -10.39 -7.68
N ASN A 300 -11.89 -9.46 -6.86
CA ASN A 300 -12.68 -8.95 -5.75
C ASN A 300 -13.52 -7.72 -6.17
N GLU A 301 -14.72 -7.99 -6.75
CA GLU A 301 -15.71 -6.92 -7.01
C GLU A 301 -16.08 -6.12 -5.76
N SER A 302 -15.89 -6.69 -4.56
CA SER A 302 -16.15 -6.01 -3.29
C SER A 302 -15.18 -4.86 -2.99
N LEU A 303 -14.00 -4.82 -3.64
CA LEU A 303 -13.00 -3.75 -3.47
C LEU A 303 -13.20 -2.56 -4.41
N LYS A 304 -14.13 -2.66 -5.37
CA LYS A 304 -14.50 -1.50 -6.19
C LYS A 304 -15.16 -0.43 -5.34
N ALA A 305 -14.80 0.83 -5.58
CA ALA A 305 -15.53 1.96 -4.99
C ALA A 305 -17.02 1.88 -5.33
N SER A 306 -17.90 2.18 -4.38
CA SER A 306 -19.35 2.16 -4.63
C SER A 306 -19.74 3.16 -5.72
N ILE A 307 -19.01 4.27 -5.83
CA ILE A 307 -19.20 5.26 -6.89
C ILE A 307 -18.88 4.68 -8.28
N GLN A 308 -17.91 3.79 -8.40
CA GLN A 308 -17.60 3.11 -9.66
C GLN A 308 -18.72 2.16 -10.05
N SER A 309 -19.23 1.35 -9.13
CA SER A 309 -20.39 0.50 -9.35
C SER A 309 -21.65 1.31 -9.64
N LYS A 310 -21.88 2.43 -8.93
CA LYS A 310 -22.97 3.36 -9.23
C LYS A 310 -22.84 3.98 -10.62
N ALA A 311 -21.62 4.34 -11.06
CA ALA A 311 -21.36 4.85 -12.40
C ALA A 311 -21.72 3.82 -13.49
N GLU A 312 -21.35 2.56 -13.28
CA GLU A 312 -21.70 1.45 -14.18
C GLU A 312 -23.23 1.25 -14.24
N HIS A 313 -23.91 1.22 -13.11
CA HIS A 313 -25.37 1.11 -13.05
C HIS A 313 -26.10 2.31 -13.63
N MET A 314 -25.61 3.55 -13.39
CA MET A 314 -26.17 4.75 -14.00
C MET A 314 -26.02 4.75 -15.51
N ALA A 315 -24.87 4.30 -16.01
CA ALA A 315 -24.62 4.15 -17.43
C ALA A 315 -25.66 3.23 -18.09
N ASP A 316 -25.91 2.09 -17.53
CA ASP A 316 -26.91 1.13 -18.04
C ASP A 316 -28.36 1.67 -17.87
N ALA A 317 -28.67 2.35 -16.76
CA ALA A 317 -30.01 2.88 -16.50
C ALA A 317 -30.44 4.00 -17.47
N ILE A 318 -29.49 4.70 -18.07
CA ILE A 318 -29.77 5.77 -19.06
C ILE A 318 -30.16 5.19 -20.43
N VAL A 319 -29.69 4.01 -20.80
CA VAL A 319 -29.89 3.41 -22.11
C VAL A 319 -31.37 3.33 -22.55
N PRO A 320 -32.33 2.87 -21.74
CA PRO A 320 -33.74 2.87 -22.12
C PRO A 320 -34.29 4.25 -22.47
N TYR A 321 -33.82 5.29 -21.75
CA TYR A 321 -34.23 6.68 -22.02
C TYR A 321 -33.66 7.21 -23.34
N SER A 322 -32.43 6.78 -23.71
CA SER A 322 -31.86 7.09 -25.03
C SER A 322 -32.69 6.50 -26.18
N PHE A 323 -33.21 5.28 -26.02
CA PHE A 323 -34.14 4.68 -26.98
C PHE A 323 -35.48 5.41 -27.02
N LEU A 324 -36.05 5.75 -25.88
CA LEU A 324 -37.30 6.51 -25.81
C LEU A 324 -37.16 7.87 -26.53
N GLY A 325 -36.07 8.57 -26.28
CA GLY A 325 -35.75 9.81 -26.93
C GLY A 325 -35.55 9.63 -28.44
N PHE A 326 -34.83 8.59 -28.88
CA PHE A 326 -34.68 8.24 -30.30
C PHE A 326 -36.03 8.08 -30.99
N PHE A 327 -36.92 7.26 -30.45
CA PHE A 327 -38.25 7.06 -31.03
C PHE A 327 -39.09 8.33 -30.98
N GLY A 328 -39.01 9.12 -29.90
CA GLY A 328 -39.67 10.41 -29.78
C GLY A 328 -39.25 11.41 -30.88
N VAL A 329 -37.95 11.65 -31.01
CA VAL A 329 -37.43 12.57 -32.07
C VAL A 329 -37.78 12.06 -33.46
N TRP A 330 -37.72 10.74 -33.69
CA TRP A 330 -38.11 10.15 -34.97
C TRP A 330 -39.60 10.33 -35.28
N ALA A 331 -40.47 10.13 -34.30
CA ALA A 331 -41.91 10.30 -34.47
C ALA A 331 -42.31 11.75 -34.78
N PHE A 332 -41.69 12.74 -34.09
CA PHE A 332 -41.95 14.14 -34.31
C PHE A 332 -41.36 14.73 -35.59
N THR A 333 -40.09 14.38 -35.86
CA THR A 333 -39.31 14.98 -36.95
C THR A 333 -39.41 14.18 -38.28
N ARG A 334 -39.83 12.92 -38.19
CA ARG A 334 -39.77 11.94 -39.30
C ARG A 334 -38.39 11.83 -39.95
N ASN A 335 -37.37 12.29 -39.26
CA ASN A 335 -35.99 12.31 -39.70
C ASN A 335 -35.10 11.40 -38.88
N LEU A 336 -34.72 10.27 -39.44
CA LEU A 336 -33.91 9.26 -38.79
C LEU A 336 -32.50 9.80 -38.40
N THR A 337 -31.96 10.75 -39.22
CA THR A 337 -30.65 11.36 -38.95
C THR A 337 -30.66 12.13 -37.62
N ARG A 338 -31.72 12.91 -37.40
CA ARG A 338 -31.87 13.67 -36.13
C ARG A 338 -32.09 12.75 -34.96
N ALA A 339 -32.89 11.71 -35.12
CA ALA A 339 -33.14 10.72 -34.09
C ALA A 339 -31.87 9.95 -33.66
N THR A 340 -31.00 9.60 -34.61
CA THR A 340 -29.75 8.90 -34.31
C THR A 340 -28.76 9.69 -33.41
N ALA A 341 -28.95 11.01 -33.27
CA ALA A 341 -28.16 11.80 -32.32
C ALA A 341 -28.23 11.24 -30.90
N LEU A 342 -29.41 10.72 -30.49
CA LEU A 342 -29.62 10.16 -29.14
C LEU A 342 -29.01 8.78 -28.96
N LEU A 343 -28.67 8.08 -30.03
CA LEU A 343 -27.97 6.79 -29.97
C LEU A 343 -26.45 6.95 -30.12
N LEU A 344 -26.00 8.04 -30.76
CA LEU A 344 -24.57 8.28 -31.02
C LEU A 344 -23.86 9.01 -29.86
N VAL A 345 -24.62 9.75 -29.06
CA VAL A 345 -24.10 10.50 -27.92
C VAL A 345 -24.67 9.86 -26.67
N ASP A 346 -23.88 9.03 -26.02
CA ASP A 346 -24.26 8.41 -24.77
C ASP A 346 -23.48 8.99 -23.59
N TYR A 347 -23.98 8.79 -22.37
CA TYR A 347 -23.32 9.24 -21.14
C TYR A 347 -22.42 8.18 -20.55
N SER A 348 -22.68 6.91 -20.89
CA SER A 348 -22.14 5.74 -20.18
C SER A 348 -20.66 5.57 -20.42
N CYS A 349 -20.17 5.68 -21.65
CA CYS A 349 -18.75 5.51 -21.98
C CYS A 349 -17.88 6.53 -21.21
N ALA A 350 -18.28 7.80 -21.23
CA ALA A 350 -17.52 8.86 -20.58
C ALA A 350 -17.52 8.72 -19.05
N ILE A 351 -18.67 8.41 -18.43
CA ILE A 351 -18.83 8.24 -16.98
C ILE A 351 -18.00 7.04 -16.49
N ARG A 352 -18.16 5.88 -17.14
CA ARG A 352 -17.45 4.65 -16.77
C ARG A 352 -15.94 4.84 -16.86
N LEU A 353 -15.46 5.31 -18.01
CA LEU A 353 -14.03 5.47 -18.27
C LEU A 353 -13.38 6.50 -17.33
N SER A 354 -13.98 7.69 -17.19
CA SER A 354 -13.41 8.76 -16.36
C SER A 354 -13.39 8.39 -14.89
N THR A 355 -14.41 7.67 -14.38
CA THR A 355 -14.48 7.25 -12.99
C THR A 355 -13.41 6.20 -12.69
N SER A 356 -13.31 5.15 -13.51
CA SER A 356 -12.29 4.10 -13.33
C SER A 356 -10.87 4.68 -13.36
N ILE A 357 -10.55 5.52 -14.34
CA ILE A 357 -9.24 6.16 -14.44
C ILE A 357 -8.97 7.08 -13.25
N SER A 358 -9.98 7.83 -12.77
CA SER A 358 -9.80 8.72 -11.61
C SER A 358 -9.47 7.95 -10.33
N VAL A 359 -10.19 6.85 -10.04
CA VAL A 359 -9.93 6.00 -8.87
C VAL A 359 -8.52 5.41 -8.93
N ILE A 360 -8.17 4.87 -10.06
CA ILE A 360 -6.86 4.27 -10.34
C ILE A 360 -5.73 5.31 -10.19
N SER A 361 -5.91 6.51 -10.75
CA SER A 361 -4.96 7.61 -10.62
C SER A 361 -4.80 8.06 -9.16
N ALA A 362 -5.89 8.08 -8.39
CA ALA A 362 -5.84 8.40 -6.96
C ALA A 362 -5.06 7.34 -6.15
N MET A 363 -5.27 6.05 -6.43
CA MET A 363 -4.49 4.98 -5.79
C MET A 363 -3.00 5.10 -6.13
N GLN A 364 -2.67 5.42 -7.38
CA GLN A 364 -1.29 5.66 -7.81
C GLN A 364 -0.69 6.87 -7.08
N GLU A 365 -1.42 7.97 -6.97
CA GLU A 365 -0.95 9.18 -6.27
C GLU A 365 -0.76 8.90 -4.77
N ALA A 366 -1.67 8.16 -4.12
CA ALA A 366 -1.50 7.69 -2.75
C ALA A 366 -0.22 6.86 -2.58
N SER A 367 0.08 5.95 -3.52
CA SER A 367 1.31 5.16 -3.50
C SER A 367 2.57 6.03 -3.61
N MET A 368 2.54 7.12 -4.40
CA MET A 368 3.65 8.09 -4.49
C MET A 368 3.87 8.84 -3.17
N HIS A 369 2.85 8.94 -2.32
CA HIS A 369 2.88 9.50 -0.96
C HIS A 369 3.01 8.41 0.12
N ASN A 370 3.66 7.29 -0.18
CA ASN A 370 3.91 6.19 0.74
C ASN A 370 2.64 5.54 1.32
N VAL A 371 1.50 5.66 0.66
CA VAL A 371 0.23 5.09 1.10
C VAL A 371 -0.23 4.02 0.12
N LEU A 372 -0.27 2.77 0.57
CA LEU A 372 -0.77 1.66 -0.21
C LEU A 372 -2.24 1.41 0.11
N VAL A 373 -3.11 1.60 -0.87
CA VAL A 373 -4.56 1.38 -0.76
C VAL A 373 -4.94 0.10 -1.47
N LYS A 374 -5.55 -0.86 -0.78
CA LYS A 374 -5.91 -2.17 -1.34
C LYS A 374 -7.14 -2.14 -2.26
N GLY A 375 -7.88 -1.04 -2.31
CA GLY A 375 -9.03 -0.90 -3.19
C GLY A 375 -9.68 0.47 -3.16
N GLY A 376 -10.35 0.85 -4.26
CA GLY A 376 -11.03 2.14 -4.39
C GLY A 376 -12.13 2.40 -3.36
N LYS A 377 -12.73 1.33 -2.81
CA LYS A 377 -13.72 1.38 -1.73
C LYS A 377 -13.17 2.08 -0.49
N HIS A 378 -11.90 1.84 -0.17
CA HIS A 378 -11.28 2.39 1.04
C HIS A 378 -11.02 3.90 0.91
N LEU A 379 -10.77 4.41 -0.33
CA LEU A 379 -10.74 5.86 -0.59
C LEU A 379 -12.12 6.50 -0.41
N GLU A 380 -13.19 5.80 -0.78
CA GLU A 380 -14.57 6.28 -0.56
C GLU A 380 -14.88 6.35 0.94
N SER A 381 -14.64 5.26 1.67
CA SER A 381 -14.85 5.23 3.13
C SER A 381 -13.95 6.25 3.85
N MET A 382 -12.69 6.43 3.41
CA MET A 382 -11.79 7.44 3.97
C MET A 382 -12.33 8.85 3.77
N LYS A 383 -12.91 9.18 2.61
CA LYS A 383 -13.56 10.48 2.35
C LYS A 383 -14.79 10.69 3.23
N ASP A 384 -15.57 9.65 3.51
CA ASP A 384 -16.79 9.73 4.30
C ASP A 384 -16.56 9.62 5.82
N ALA A 385 -15.33 9.25 6.23
CA ALA A 385 -14.97 9.09 7.63
C ALA A 385 -15.07 10.41 8.41
N ASN A 386 -15.70 10.34 9.59
CA ASN A 386 -15.83 11.47 10.50
C ASN A 386 -15.20 11.23 11.88
N VAL A 387 -14.81 9.98 12.19
CA VAL A 387 -14.11 9.63 13.43
C VAL A 387 -12.83 8.88 13.07
N ILE A 388 -11.71 9.30 13.67
CA ILE A 388 -10.44 8.58 13.58
C ILE A 388 -9.99 8.15 14.97
N VAL A 389 -9.63 6.88 15.08
CA VAL A 389 -9.20 6.24 16.33
C VAL A 389 -7.77 5.78 16.15
N PHE A 390 -6.90 6.19 17.04
CA PHE A 390 -5.50 5.80 17.08
C PHE A 390 -5.24 4.84 18.21
N ASP A 391 -4.50 3.75 17.96
CA ASP A 391 -3.76 3.11 19.02
C ASP A 391 -2.64 4.04 19.53
N LYS A 392 -2.21 3.89 20.77
CA LYS A 392 -1.11 4.72 21.29
C LYS A 392 0.25 4.20 20.84
N THR A 393 0.56 2.96 21.21
CA THR A 393 1.93 2.40 21.14
C THR A 393 2.30 2.07 19.69
N GLY A 394 3.46 2.52 19.23
CA GLY A 394 3.89 2.31 17.83
C GLY A 394 3.14 3.15 16.79
N THR A 395 1.98 3.71 17.15
CA THR A 395 1.15 4.55 16.28
C THR A 395 1.37 6.03 16.56
N LEU A 396 0.94 6.53 17.72
CA LEU A 396 1.20 7.92 18.15
C LEU A 396 2.59 8.09 18.75
N THR A 397 3.23 6.99 19.17
CA THR A 397 4.57 6.92 19.72
C THR A 397 5.52 6.18 18.79
N HIS A 398 6.81 6.19 19.15
CA HIS A 398 7.86 5.50 18.38
C HIS A 398 7.99 4.00 18.71
N ALA A 399 7.27 3.46 19.72
CA ALA A 399 7.49 2.14 20.32
C ALA A 399 8.97 1.90 20.73
N LYS A 400 9.67 2.98 21.07
CA LYS A 400 11.05 2.97 21.55
C LYS A 400 11.08 3.63 22.93
N PRO A 401 10.71 2.88 23.97
CA PRO A 401 10.68 3.41 25.33
C PRO A 401 12.07 3.91 25.76
N VAL A 402 12.07 4.93 26.60
CA VAL A 402 13.26 5.50 27.20
C VAL A 402 13.04 5.63 28.70
N VAL A 403 14.13 5.62 29.48
CA VAL A 403 14.06 5.88 30.91
C VAL A 403 13.80 7.37 31.13
N LEU A 404 12.68 7.71 31.75
CA LEU A 404 12.30 9.08 32.07
C LEU A 404 12.95 9.52 33.41
N ASP A 405 12.86 8.67 34.44
CA ASP A 405 13.40 8.95 35.76
C ASP A 405 13.75 7.66 36.47
N VAL A 406 14.72 7.72 37.39
CA VAL A 406 15.09 6.63 38.29
C VAL A 406 15.04 7.18 39.71
N VAL A 407 14.08 6.71 40.47
CA VAL A 407 13.85 7.14 41.86
C VAL A 407 14.41 6.12 42.82
N PRO A 408 15.57 6.38 43.45
CA PRO A 408 16.13 5.49 44.44
C PRO A 408 15.35 5.59 45.75
N LEU A 409 15.27 4.48 46.45
CA LEU A 409 14.64 4.36 47.77
C LEU A 409 15.62 3.76 48.75
N GLN A 410 15.36 3.93 50.04
CA GLN A 410 16.24 3.54 51.14
C GLN A 410 17.64 4.20 51.02
N ASP A 411 18.69 3.41 51.19
CA ASP A 411 20.08 3.90 51.12
C ASP A 411 20.75 3.75 49.78
N TYR A 412 19.97 3.40 48.73
CA TYR A 412 20.48 3.24 47.35
C TYR A 412 20.61 4.58 46.61
N THR A 413 21.64 4.69 45.81
CA THR A 413 21.78 5.83 44.88
C THR A 413 21.09 5.55 43.55
N ARG A 414 20.79 6.61 42.81
CA ARG A 414 20.21 6.50 41.48
C ARG A 414 21.06 5.62 40.53
N GLU A 415 22.39 5.79 40.62
CA GLU A 415 23.34 5.03 39.83
C GLU A 415 23.34 3.54 40.17
N GLU A 416 23.26 3.20 41.44
CA GLU A 416 23.18 1.80 41.89
C GLU A 416 21.91 1.12 41.42
N VAL A 417 20.74 1.77 41.58
CA VAL A 417 19.47 1.24 41.10
C VAL A 417 19.52 0.96 39.58
N LEU A 418 19.98 1.95 38.76
CA LEU A 418 20.05 1.79 37.33
C LEU A 418 21.07 0.72 36.94
N LYS A 419 22.22 0.64 37.58
CA LYS A 419 23.26 -0.35 37.36
C LYS A 419 22.79 -1.77 37.62
N ILE A 420 22.13 -1.99 38.75
CA ILE A 420 21.57 -3.32 39.11
C ILE A 420 20.48 -3.71 38.12
N ALA A 421 19.57 -2.80 37.83
CA ALA A 421 18.49 -3.06 36.88
C ALA A 421 19.03 -3.40 35.48
N ALA A 422 19.99 -2.65 34.95
CA ALA A 422 20.61 -2.93 33.65
C ALA A 422 21.31 -4.30 33.63
N CYS A 423 22.01 -4.66 34.69
CA CYS A 423 22.70 -5.96 34.83
C CYS A 423 21.70 -7.14 34.74
N LEU A 424 20.52 -7.01 35.29
CA LEU A 424 19.48 -8.05 35.29
C LEU A 424 18.76 -8.11 33.92
N GLU A 425 18.42 -6.97 33.38
CA GLU A 425 17.64 -6.83 32.13
C GLU A 425 18.44 -7.16 30.87
N GLU A 426 19.79 -7.08 30.91
CA GLU A 426 20.67 -7.41 29.77
C GLU A 426 20.48 -8.84 29.24
N HIS A 427 20.09 -9.77 30.11
CA HIS A 427 19.91 -11.19 29.76
C HIS A 427 18.59 -11.48 29.02
N PHE A 428 17.61 -10.57 29.06
CA PHE A 428 16.27 -10.77 28.52
C PHE A 428 15.85 -9.57 27.67
N PRO A 429 16.38 -9.45 26.44
CA PRO A 429 16.18 -8.27 25.60
C PRO A 429 14.72 -8.12 25.17
N HIS A 430 14.03 -7.16 25.77
CA HIS A 430 12.72 -6.64 25.35
C HIS A 430 12.76 -5.10 25.36
N SER A 431 11.76 -4.45 24.83
CA SER A 431 11.79 -2.99 24.62
C SER A 431 12.12 -2.19 25.88
N VAL A 432 11.57 -2.55 27.01
CA VAL A 432 11.81 -1.89 28.30
C VAL A 432 13.21 -2.21 28.85
N ALA A 433 13.64 -3.49 28.77
CA ALA A 433 14.97 -3.90 29.14
C ALA A 433 16.05 -3.14 28.35
N ASN A 434 15.88 -3.07 27.02
CA ASN A 434 16.78 -2.31 26.14
C ASN A 434 16.83 -0.83 26.53
N ALA A 435 15.73 -0.22 26.97
CA ALA A 435 15.71 1.16 27.43
C ALA A 435 16.55 1.36 28.71
N ILE A 436 16.45 0.43 29.66
CA ILE A 436 17.20 0.47 30.92
C ILE A 436 18.70 0.27 30.67
N VAL A 437 19.05 -0.75 29.87
CA VAL A 437 20.46 -1.03 29.51
C VAL A 437 21.07 0.13 28.74
N HIS A 438 20.35 0.67 27.75
CA HIS A 438 20.83 1.82 26.98
C HIS A 438 21.03 3.07 27.83
N GLN A 439 20.15 3.32 28.82
CA GLN A 439 20.32 4.44 29.73
C GLN A 439 21.59 4.26 30.60
N ALA A 440 21.85 3.05 31.08
CA ALA A 440 23.06 2.73 31.83
C ALA A 440 24.34 2.91 30.98
N GLU A 441 24.29 2.56 29.70
CA GLU A 441 25.38 2.78 28.75
C GLU A 441 25.65 4.28 28.52
N ILE A 442 24.60 5.09 28.31
CA ILE A 442 24.71 6.55 28.15
C ILE A 442 25.39 7.17 29.38
N GLU A 443 25.06 6.71 30.57
CA GLU A 443 25.64 7.17 31.83
C GLU A 443 27.01 6.54 32.15
N ASN A 444 27.54 5.68 31.25
CA ASN A 444 28.80 4.95 31.42
C ASN A 444 28.88 4.10 32.69
N LEU A 445 27.76 3.55 33.13
CA LEU A 445 27.67 2.68 34.30
C LEU A 445 28.12 1.26 33.94
N LYS A 446 29.44 1.01 33.99
CA LYS A 446 29.98 -0.32 33.75
C LYS A 446 29.63 -1.24 34.95
N HIS A 447 29.03 -2.39 34.65
CA HIS A 447 28.79 -3.43 35.62
C HIS A 447 29.62 -4.68 35.29
N ARG A 448 29.89 -5.49 36.31
CA ARG A 448 30.40 -6.88 36.17
C ARG A 448 29.24 -7.79 36.49
N GLU A 449 29.16 -8.94 35.83
CA GLU A 449 28.21 -10.00 36.20
C GLU A 449 28.58 -10.53 37.61
N GLU A 450 27.85 -10.06 38.63
CA GLU A 450 28.04 -10.42 40.03
C GLU A 450 26.85 -11.21 40.58
N HIS A 451 25.88 -11.59 39.75
CA HIS A 451 24.67 -12.29 40.14
C HIS A 451 24.76 -13.81 39.91
N ALA A 452 23.94 -14.59 40.62
CA ALA A 452 23.73 -16.02 40.41
C ALA A 452 22.91 -16.26 39.12
N GLU A 453 22.55 -17.50 38.86
CA GLU A 453 21.67 -17.86 37.74
C GLU A 453 20.37 -17.05 37.79
N VAL A 454 20.08 -16.33 36.69
CA VAL A 454 18.91 -15.47 36.59
C VAL A 454 17.70 -16.32 36.20
N LYS A 455 16.62 -16.23 37.00
CA LYS A 455 15.35 -16.89 36.69
C LYS A 455 14.37 -15.87 36.10
N TYR A 456 13.97 -16.13 34.87
CA TYR A 456 12.92 -15.35 34.19
C TYR A 456 11.54 -15.91 34.53
N VAL A 457 10.66 -15.08 35.04
CA VAL A 457 9.24 -15.40 35.26
C VAL A 457 8.44 -14.78 34.14
N ILE A 458 7.95 -15.64 33.24
CA ILE A 458 7.25 -15.22 32.01
C ILE A 458 6.14 -14.22 32.33
N ALA A 459 6.15 -13.07 31.64
CA ALA A 459 5.20 -11.96 31.75
C ALA A 459 5.18 -11.21 33.10
N HIS A 460 6.07 -11.51 34.04
CA HIS A 460 6.05 -10.92 35.38
C HIS A 460 7.32 -10.14 35.73
N GLY A 461 8.51 -10.74 35.53
CA GLY A 461 9.76 -10.09 35.86
C GLY A 461 10.95 -11.05 35.98
N ILE A 462 12.00 -10.59 36.58
CA ILE A 462 13.25 -11.32 36.76
C ILE A 462 13.54 -11.48 38.28
N SER A 463 13.95 -12.66 38.66
CA SER A 463 14.40 -12.97 40.04
C SER A 463 15.79 -13.59 39.99
N THR A 464 16.69 -13.14 40.86
CA THR A 464 18.03 -13.67 41.04
C THR A 464 18.54 -13.44 42.46
N SER A 465 19.75 -13.87 42.74
CA SER A 465 20.46 -13.56 43.98
C SER A 465 21.73 -12.76 43.71
N LEU A 466 21.91 -11.64 44.36
CA LEU A 466 23.08 -10.77 44.28
C LEU A 466 23.73 -10.70 45.70
N ASN A 467 24.99 -11.09 45.81
CA ASN A 467 25.72 -11.12 47.09
C ASN A 467 25.00 -11.91 48.22
N GLY A 468 24.15 -12.88 47.85
CA GLY A 468 23.40 -13.71 48.81
C GLY A 468 22.06 -13.12 49.21
N GLU A 469 21.64 -11.98 48.67
CA GLU A 469 20.32 -11.39 48.84
C GLU A 469 19.45 -11.61 47.61
N ASP A 470 18.16 -11.87 47.83
CA ASP A 470 17.21 -12.03 46.74
C ASP A 470 16.93 -10.67 46.11
N VAL A 471 17.09 -10.58 44.75
CA VAL A 471 16.86 -9.40 43.97
C VAL A 471 15.79 -9.71 42.93
N ILE A 472 14.79 -8.86 42.85
CA ILE A 472 13.68 -8.96 41.89
C ILE A 472 13.49 -7.64 41.15
N ILE A 473 13.22 -7.73 39.85
CA ILE A 473 12.86 -6.59 39.03
C ILE A 473 11.66 -6.97 38.15
N GLY A 474 10.67 -6.10 38.08
CA GLY A 474 9.50 -6.38 37.25
C GLY A 474 8.32 -5.44 37.48
N SER A 475 7.13 -5.92 37.11
CA SER A 475 5.87 -5.19 37.18
C SER A 475 5.41 -5.01 38.64
N SER A 476 4.42 -4.12 38.86
CA SER A 476 3.77 -3.91 40.15
C SER A 476 3.18 -5.22 40.71
N HIS A 477 2.48 -5.98 39.84
CA HIS A 477 1.89 -7.27 40.25
C HIS A 477 2.96 -8.22 40.75
N PHE A 478 4.03 -8.40 39.97
CA PHE A 478 5.11 -9.32 40.35
C PHE A 478 5.77 -8.95 41.66
N VAL A 479 6.15 -7.68 41.85
CA VAL A 479 6.91 -7.25 43.02
C VAL A 479 6.05 -7.20 44.29
N PHE A 480 4.81 -6.68 44.20
CA PHE A 480 3.99 -6.47 45.40
C PHE A 480 3.02 -7.63 45.72
N GLU A 481 2.47 -8.30 44.69
CA GLU A 481 1.47 -9.36 44.89
C GLU A 481 2.12 -10.75 44.90
N ASP A 482 2.97 -11.08 43.91
CA ASP A 482 3.58 -12.42 43.83
C ASP A 482 4.71 -12.58 44.87
N GLU A 483 5.62 -11.60 44.97
CA GLU A 483 6.81 -11.67 45.81
C GLU A 483 6.60 -11.04 47.18
N GLY A 484 5.46 -10.34 47.38
CA GLY A 484 4.99 -9.86 48.70
C GLY A 484 5.82 -8.71 49.28
N VAL A 485 6.40 -7.86 48.45
CA VAL A 485 7.05 -6.61 48.90
C VAL A 485 5.99 -5.67 49.46
N GLU A 486 6.24 -5.02 50.59
CA GLU A 486 5.26 -4.17 51.24
C GLU A 486 5.01 -2.86 50.46
N MET A 487 3.75 -2.60 50.13
CA MET A 487 3.32 -1.35 49.47
C MET A 487 2.83 -0.34 50.52
N THR A 488 3.71 0.57 50.92
CA THR A 488 3.37 1.64 51.87
C THR A 488 2.58 2.77 51.21
N GLN A 489 1.93 3.65 52.02
CA GLN A 489 1.21 4.78 51.47
C GLN A 489 2.13 5.77 50.75
N GLU A 490 3.36 5.95 51.25
CA GLU A 490 4.38 6.80 50.59
C GLU A 490 4.75 6.31 49.20
N ILE A 491 4.86 4.97 49.03
CA ILE A 491 5.12 4.37 47.69
C ILE A 491 3.92 4.60 46.77
N LYS A 492 2.69 4.47 47.23
CA LYS A 492 1.49 4.75 46.43
C LYS A 492 1.43 6.20 45.92
N ASP A 493 1.74 7.14 46.83
CA ASP A 493 1.76 8.57 46.51
C ASP A 493 2.88 8.89 45.48
N LEU A 494 4.04 8.24 45.62
CA LEU A 494 5.16 8.36 44.68
C LEU A 494 4.78 7.80 43.29
N ILE A 495 4.18 6.59 43.26
CA ILE A 495 3.67 6.00 41.99
C ILE A 495 2.72 6.96 41.30
N SER A 496 1.72 7.47 42.02
CA SER A 496 0.74 8.43 41.45
C SER A 496 1.41 9.70 40.93
N SER A 497 2.47 10.18 41.59
CA SER A 497 3.27 11.33 41.14
C SER A 497 4.01 11.02 39.84
N LEU A 498 4.65 9.84 39.74
CA LEU A 498 5.39 9.44 38.52
C LEU A 498 4.45 9.24 37.34
N GLU A 499 3.30 8.60 37.54
CA GLU A 499 2.29 8.44 36.48
C GLU A 499 1.78 9.80 35.99
N SER A 500 1.58 10.77 36.88
CA SER A 500 1.14 12.11 36.52
C SER A 500 2.18 12.89 35.70
N LYS A 501 3.46 12.54 35.75
CA LYS A 501 4.55 13.09 34.96
C LYS A 501 4.62 12.50 33.54
N GLY A 502 3.77 11.53 33.22
CA GLY A 502 3.69 10.93 31.87
C GLY A 502 4.43 9.60 31.72
N SER A 503 4.74 8.91 32.84
CA SER A 503 5.30 7.56 32.76
C SER A 503 4.31 6.60 32.12
N SER A 504 4.75 5.88 31.08
CA SER A 504 3.93 4.85 30.44
C SER A 504 3.98 3.53 31.18
N SER A 505 5.09 3.23 31.83
CA SER A 505 5.29 2.04 32.67
C SER A 505 6.23 2.35 33.84
N LEU A 506 6.03 1.66 34.95
CA LEU A 506 6.91 1.70 36.09
C LEU A 506 7.48 0.31 36.31
N ILE A 507 8.79 0.22 36.46
CA ILE A 507 9.53 -1.00 36.77
C ILE A 507 10.06 -0.87 38.20
N TYR A 508 9.83 -1.89 39.01
CA TYR A 508 10.14 -1.92 40.40
C TYR A 508 11.33 -2.84 40.65
N LEU A 509 12.36 -2.31 41.31
CA LEU A 509 13.51 -3.08 41.78
C LEU A 509 13.40 -3.27 43.30
N ALA A 510 13.39 -4.52 43.76
CA ALA A 510 13.42 -4.80 45.18
C ALA A 510 14.58 -5.75 45.55
N ILE A 511 15.17 -5.53 46.72
CA ILE A 511 16.29 -6.28 47.25
C ILE A 511 15.93 -6.70 48.67
N ALA A 512 16.14 -7.98 49.01
CA ALA A 512 15.79 -8.56 50.29
C ALA A 512 14.34 -8.22 50.72
N LYS A 513 13.38 -8.32 49.79
CA LYS A 513 11.95 -8.00 49.97
C LYS A 513 11.64 -6.54 50.34
N LYS A 514 12.55 -5.62 50.09
CA LYS A 514 12.35 -4.17 50.24
C LYS A 514 12.53 -3.45 48.92
N LEU A 515 11.67 -2.49 48.64
CA LEU A 515 11.76 -1.71 47.41
C LEU A 515 13.02 -0.83 47.43
N ALA A 516 13.95 -1.08 46.51
CA ALA A 516 15.22 -0.37 46.36
C ALA A 516 15.11 0.82 45.41
N GLY A 517 14.21 0.75 44.42
CA GLY A 517 13.99 1.85 43.53
C GLY A 517 12.85 1.61 42.52
N ILE A 518 12.43 2.70 41.88
CA ILE A 518 11.40 2.71 40.81
C ILE A 518 12.02 3.33 39.60
N ILE A 519 11.93 2.64 38.43
CA ILE A 519 12.39 3.13 37.14
C ILE A 519 11.15 3.50 36.35
N SER A 520 11.07 4.77 35.98
CA SER A 520 9.98 5.33 35.20
C SER A 520 10.33 5.24 33.70
N ILE A 521 9.47 4.59 32.93
CA ILE A 521 9.64 4.41 31.49
C ILE A 521 8.62 5.30 30.77
N TYR A 522 9.06 5.90 29.69
CA TYR A 522 8.25 6.74 28.80
C TYR A 522 8.45 6.33 27.34
N ASP A 523 7.38 6.28 26.58
CA ASP A 523 7.45 6.05 25.13
C ASP A 523 7.18 7.39 24.41
N PRO A 524 8.20 7.98 23.75
CA PRO A 524 8.10 9.32 23.18
C PRO A 524 7.03 9.40 22.09
N LEU A 525 6.21 10.45 22.14
CA LEU A 525 5.28 10.79 21.08
C LEU A 525 6.04 11.14 19.79
N LYS A 526 5.48 10.81 18.64
CA LYS A 526 5.99 11.26 17.35
C LYS A 526 5.92 12.79 17.29
N PRO A 527 6.97 13.47 16.81
CA PRO A 527 7.03 14.95 16.79
C PRO A 527 5.85 15.59 16.06
N GLU A 528 5.41 14.95 14.97
CA GLU A 528 4.31 15.42 14.13
C GLU A 528 2.91 15.11 14.70
N ALA A 529 2.78 14.25 15.72
CA ALA A 529 1.48 13.75 16.17
C ALA A 529 0.47 14.87 16.53
N LYS A 530 0.96 15.91 17.22
CA LYS A 530 0.10 17.04 17.61
C LYS A 530 -0.39 17.86 16.43
N GLU A 531 0.48 18.11 15.45
CA GLU A 531 0.17 18.86 14.24
C GLU A 531 -0.81 18.08 13.36
N VAL A 532 -0.55 16.78 13.16
CA VAL A 532 -1.43 15.88 12.42
C VAL A 532 -2.83 15.79 13.04
N VAL A 533 -2.95 15.69 14.36
CA VAL A 533 -4.27 15.71 15.03
C VAL A 533 -5.05 16.98 14.71
N GLN A 534 -4.39 18.14 14.68
CA GLN A 534 -5.03 19.40 14.31
C GLN A 534 -5.41 19.42 12.83
N GLU A 535 -4.52 19.01 11.94
CA GLU A 535 -4.78 18.97 10.50
C GLU A 535 -5.93 18.02 10.16
N LEU A 536 -6.03 16.85 10.82
CA LEU A 536 -7.14 15.91 10.63
C LEU A 536 -8.50 16.56 10.95
N ARG A 537 -8.58 17.39 11.99
CA ARG A 537 -9.79 18.17 12.27
C ARG A 537 -10.08 19.20 11.18
N ASP A 538 -9.06 19.92 10.75
CA ASP A 538 -9.20 20.97 9.74
C ASP A 538 -9.69 20.42 8.39
N ILE A 539 -9.37 19.14 8.11
CA ILE A 539 -9.82 18.42 6.91
C ILE A 539 -11.09 17.58 7.13
N GLY A 540 -11.80 17.76 8.25
CA GLY A 540 -13.19 17.31 8.43
C GLY A 540 -13.38 16.04 9.25
N PHE A 541 -12.45 15.66 10.13
CA PHE A 541 -12.74 14.69 11.18
C PHE A 541 -13.40 15.39 12.38
N ASP A 542 -14.57 14.93 12.79
CA ASP A 542 -15.33 15.46 13.92
C ASP A 542 -14.71 15.08 15.27
N LYS A 543 -14.12 13.87 15.33
CA LYS A 543 -13.49 13.34 16.55
C LYS A 543 -12.18 12.61 16.24
N VAL A 544 -11.17 12.90 17.07
CA VAL A 544 -9.87 12.19 17.09
C VAL A 544 -9.73 11.55 18.47
N ILE A 545 -9.67 10.22 18.52
CA ILE A 545 -9.76 9.41 19.72
C ILE A 545 -8.51 8.55 19.89
N MET A 546 -8.10 8.28 21.13
CA MET A 546 -6.98 7.36 21.43
C MET A 546 -7.48 6.17 22.24
N LEU A 547 -7.06 4.97 21.86
CA LEU A 547 -7.19 3.73 22.64
C LEU A 547 -5.82 3.30 23.17
N THR A 548 -5.76 2.89 24.44
CA THR A 548 -4.51 2.42 25.04
C THR A 548 -4.75 1.44 26.18
N GLY A 549 -3.83 0.48 26.35
CA GLY A 549 -3.78 -0.38 27.53
C GLY A 549 -3.18 0.30 28.77
N ASP A 550 -2.63 1.51 28.65
CA ASP A 550 -1.98 2.24 29.75
C ASP A 550 -2.96 2.66 30.84
N SER A 551 -2.37 3.15 31.98
CA SER A 551 -3.15 3.71 33.10
C SER A 551 -3.95 4.96 32.66
N PRO A 552 -5.12 5.21 33.30
CA PRO A 552 -5.95 6.38 32.98
C PRO A 552 -5.21 7.71 33.15
N ASN A 553 -4.26 7.82 34.07
CA ASN A 553 -3.48 9.03 34.33
C ASN A 553 -2.52 9.32 33.17
N CYS A 554 -1.82 8.30 32.69
CA CYS A 554 -0.94 8.42 31.51
C CYS A 554 -1.74 8.79 30.26
N ALA A 555 -2.82 8.06 29.98
CA ALA A 555 -3.69 8.32 28.83
C ALA A 555 -4.26 9.74 28.83
N LYS A 556 -4.71 10.23 29.98
CA LYS A 556 -5.21 11.61 30.14
C LYS A 556 -4.15 12.67 29.86
N THR A 557 -2.92 12.43 30.30
CA THR A 557 -1.80 13.35 30.05
C THR A 557 -1.50 13.46 28.55
N ILE A 558 -1.41 12.33 27.85
CA ILE A 558 -1.18 12.28 26.41
C ILE A 558 -2.35 12.90 25.63
N ALA A 559 -3.58 12.55 26.00
CA ALA A 559 -4.78 13.12 25.35
C ALA A 559 -4.81 14.66 25.46
N LYS A 560 -4.45 15.21 26.61
CA LYS A 560 -4.34 16.66 26.80
C LYS A 560 -3.18 17.27 26.00
N GLN A 561 -2.02 16.60 25.93
CA GLN A 561 -0.85 17.07 25.18
C GLN A 561 -1.13 17.14 23.66
N LEU A 562 -1.82 16.14 23.11
CA LEU A 562 -2.22 16.05 21.71
C LEU A 562 -3.54 16.77 21.43
N ASN A 563 -4.25 17.24 22.45
CA ASN A 563 -5.57 17.87 22.35
C ASN A 563 -6.61 16.94 21.71
N LEU A 564 -6.68 15.66 22.14
CA LEU A 564 -7.65 14.68 21.64
C LEU A 564 -9.05 14.93 22.18
N ASP A 565 -10.08 14.49 21.43
CA ASP A 565 -11.49 14.69 21.79
C ASP A 565 -11.96 13.69 22.84
N ASP A 566 -11.46 12.44 22.77
CA ASP A 566 -11.74 11.38 23.76
C ASP A 566 -10.56 10.40 23.84
N PHE A 567 -10.54 9.62 24.90
CA PHE A 567 -9.58 8.51 25.06
C PHE A 567 -10.18 7.39 25.89
N ARG A 568 -9.71 6.16 25.68
CA ARG A 568 -10.00 4.99 26.52
C ARG A 568 -8.71 4.39 26.99
N ALA A 569 -8.61 4.17 28.30
CA ALA A 569 -7.44 3.65 28.99
C ALA A 569 -7.71 2.26 29.57
N GLY A 570 -6.67 1.44 29.74
CA GLY A 570 -6.79 0.10 30.30
C GLY A 570 -7.60 -0.85 29.42
N VAL A 571 -7.59 -0.64 28.07
CA VAL A 571 -8.45 -1.35 27.13
C VAL A 571 -7.77 -2.62 26.65
N LEU A 572 -8.43 -3.75 26.76
CA LEU A 572 -8.01 -5.02 26.17
C LEU A 572 -8.31 -5.04 24.65
N PRO A 573 -7.66 -5.92 23.85
CA PRO A 573 -7.89 -6.01 22.41
C PRO A 573 -9.36 -6.17 22.02
N GLU A 574 -10.10 -7.00 22.73
CA GLU A 574 -11.53 -7.27 22.50
C GLU A 574 -12.41 -6.03 22.81
N ASP A 575 -12.04 -5.28 23.85
CA ASP A 575 -12.73 -4.06 24.22
C ASP A 575 -12.52 -2.95 23.18
N LYS A 576 -11.33 -2.89 22.56
CA LYS A 576 -11.05 -1.97 21.43
C LYS A 576 -12.04 -2.21 20.28
N ALA A 577 -12.23 -3.48 19.89
CA ALA A 577 -13.17 -3.84 18.83
C ALA A 577 -14.61 -3.47 19.19
N SER A 578 -15.03 -3.76 20.41
CA SER A 578 -16.37 -3.42 20.91
C SER A 578 -16.61 -1.91 20.94
N TYR A 579 -15.59 -1.12 21.24
CA TYR A 579 -15.67 0.34 21.21
C TYR A 579 -15.81 0.88 19.77
N ILE A 580 -15.03 0.37 18.80
CA ILE A 580 -15.20 0.70 17.38
C ILE A 580 -16.63 0.38 16.92
N GLU A 581 -17.15 -0.81 17.27
CA GLU A 581 -18.51 -1.21 16.92
C GLU A 581 -19.57 -0.24 17.50
N SER A 582 -19.36 0.23 18.73
CA SER A 582 -20.28 1.20 19.37
C SER A 582 -20.30 2.53 18.62
N LEU A 583 -19.14 3.06 18.21
CA LEU A 583 -19.04 4.28 17.39
C LEU A 583 -19.77 4.14 16.06
N LYS A 584 -19.66 2.97 15.40
CA LYS A 584 -20.38 2.68 14.15
C LYS A 584 -21.90 2.59 14.37
N LYS A 585 -22.37 2.01 15.47
CA LYS A 585 -23.79 1.97 15.84
C LYS A 585 -24.38 3.35 16.10
N GLU A 586 -23.56 4.33 16.49
CA GLU A 586 -23.92 5.74 16.59
C GLU A 586 -24.07 6.44 15.22
N GLY A 587 -23.76 5.74 14.12
CA GLY A 587 -23.83 6.27 12.76
C GLY A 587 -22.55 6.91 12.25
N ASN A 588 -21.43 6.73 12.95
CA ASN A 588 -20.13 7.23 12.52
C ASN A 588 -19.49 6.30 11.48
N THR A 589 -18.70 6.88 10.59
CA THR A 589 -17.74 6.15 9.72
C THR A 589 -16.37 6.27 10.36
N VAL A 590 -15.84 5.14 10.81
CA VAL A 590 -14.69 5.06 11.69
C VAL A 590 -13.44 4.58 10.95
N VAL A 591 -12.35 5.37 11.08
CA VAL A 591 -10.99 4.96 10.70
C VAL A 591 -10.28 4.45 11.96
N MET A 592 -9.67 3.27 11.91
CA MET A 592 -8.77 2.76 12.96
C MET A 592 -7.34 2.73 12.45
N VAL A 593 -6.42 3.29 13.22
CA VAL A 593 -4.98 3.29 12.95
C VAL A 593 -4.27 2.53 14.06
N GLY A 594 -3.57 1.46 13.70
CA GLY A 594 -2.87 0.61 14.67
C GLY A 594 -1.64 -0.08 14.06
N ASP A 595 -0.79 -0.65 14.92
CA ASP A 595 0.48 -1.26 14.52
C ASP A 595 0.64 -2.73 14.96
N GLY A 596 -0.15 -3.20 15.92
CA GLY A 596 0.06 -4.47 16.59
C GLY A 596 -0.94 -5.58 16.26
N ILE A 597 -0.55 -6.80 16.62
CA ILE A 597 -1.42 -7.97 16.62
C ILE A 597 -2.64 -7.72 17.52
N ASN A 598 -2.44 -6.98 18.62
CA ASN A 598 -3.48 -6.64 19.59
C ASN A 598 -4.58 -5.74 19.02
N ASP A 599 -4.31 -5.02 17.91
CA ASP A 599 -5.27 -4.13 17.26
C ASP A 599 -6.06 -4.82 16.17
N THR A 600 -5.69 -6.03 15.78
CA THR A 600 -6.32 -6.83 14.72
C THR A 600 -7.84 -6.88 14.84
N PRO A 601 -8.46 -7.16 16.01
CA PRO A 601 -9.91 -7.15 16.13
C PRO A 601 -10.52 -5.77 15.88
N ALA A 602 -9.89 -4.70 16.34
CA ALA A 602 -10.35 -3.32 16.15
C ALA A 602 -10.19 -2.87 14.67
N LEU A 603 -9.06 -3.21 14.04
CA LEU A 603 -8.83 -2.95 12.61
C LEU A 603 -9.89 -3.62 11.74
N SER A 604 -10.23 -4.88 12.03
CA SER A 604 -11.26 -5.63 11.28
C SER A 604 -12.66 -5.06 11.44
N MET A 605 -12.96 -4.39 12.55
CA MET A 605 -14.29 -3.82 12.84
C MET A 605 -14.47 -2.42 12.24
N ALA A 606 -13.39 -1.69 11.93
CA ALA A 606 -13.44 -0.34 11.38
C ALA A 606 -14.00 -0.30 9.95
N ASP A 607 -14.44 0.88 9.49
CA ASP A 607 -14.84 1.10 8.09
C ASP A 607 -13.63 1.29 7.18
N VAL A 608 -12.52 1.79 7.77
CA VAL A 608 -11.20 1.87 7.16
C VAL A 608 -10.16 1.49 8.21
N SER A 609 -9.35 0.52 7.92
CA SER A 609 -8.22 0.12 8.76
C SER A 609 -6.91 0.57 8.13
N ILE A 610 -6.04 1.19 8.94
CA ILE A 610 -4.73 1.70 8.52
C ILE A 610 -3.64 1.08 9.39
N SER A 611 -2.64 0.45 8.77
CA SER A 611 -1.43 -0.04 9.43
C SER A 611 -0.21 0.80 9.05
N LEU A 612 0.76 0.92 9.96
CA LEU A 612 2.03 1.60 9.73
C LEU A 612 3.10 0.63 9.18
N GLN A 613 4.25 1.16 8.75
CA GLN A 613 5.36 0.37 8.21
C GLN A 613 5.90 -0.66 9.21
N ASP A 614 6.12 -0.25 10.46
CA ASP A 614 6.68 -1.10 11.52
C ASP A 614 5.62 -2.00 12.17
N SER A 615 4.38 -2.00 11.66
CA SER A 615 3.30 -2.88 12.12
C SER A 615 3.65 -4.35 11.89
N SER A 616 3.06 -5.22 12.71
CA SER A 616 3.15 -6.66 12.50
C SER A 616 2.65 -7.06 11.11
N ASP A 617 3.17 -8.16 10.57
CA ASP A 617 2.74 -8.68 9.28
C ASP A 617 1.23 -8.96 9.24
N ILE A 618 0.66 -9.40 10.38
CA ILE A 618 -0.79 -9.60 10.56
C ILE A 618 -1.57 -8.31 10.38
N ALA A 619 -1.18 -7.25 11.10
CA ALA A 619 -1.87 -5.97 11.02
C ALA A 619 -1.79 -5.38 9.61
N ARG A 620 -0.65 -5.55 8.93
CA ARG A 620 -0.49 -5.11 7.52
C ARG A 620 -1.34 -5.91 6.54
N GLU A 621 -1.48 -7.22 6.76
CA GLU A 621 -2.30 -8.07 5.89
C GLU A 621 -3.78 -7.75 6.02
N LEU A 622 -4.26 -7.53 7.23
CA LEU A 622 -5.67 -7.26 7.50
C LEU A 622 -6.09 -5.82 7.22
N ALA A 623 -5.16 -4.87 7.33
CA ALA A 623 -5.49 -3.47 7.08
C ALA A 623 -5.86 -3.21 5.61
N ASP A 624 -6.87 -2.38 5.40
CA ASP A 624 -7.33 -1.89 4.10
C ASP A 624 -6.30 -0.99 3.42
N ILE A 625 -5.52 -0.29 4.24
CA ILE A 625 -4.52 0.69 3.83
C ILE A 625 -3.25 0.47 4.66
N THR A 626 -2.10 0.50 4.00
CA THR A 626 -0.80 0.40 4.67
C THR A 626 0.04 1.64 4.38
N LEU A 627 0.55 2.28 5.41
CA LEU A 627 1.56 3.33 5.26
C LEU A 627 2.92 2.67 5.08
N VAL A 628 3.63 3.03 4.02
CA VAL A 628 5.00 2.52 3.73
C VAL A 628 6.05 3.33 4.49
N SER A 629 5.63 4.37 5.18
CA SER A 629 6.43 5.15 6.12
C SER A 629 5.84 5.06 7.52
N ASN A 630 6.58 5.51 8.51
CA ASN A 630 6.09 5.64 9.88
C ASN A 630 5.54 7.05 10.18
N SER A 631 5.33 7.88 9.14
CA SER A 631 4.83 9.24 9.29
C SER A 631 3.31 9.29 9.32
N LEU A 632 2.76 9.96 10.30
CA LEU A 632 1.33 10.21 10.42
C LEU A 632 0.81 11.23 9.37
N ASN A 633 1.70 12.04 8.78
CA ASN A 633 1.35 13.00 7.73
C ASN A 633 0.77 12.33 6.48
N ASP A 634 1.14 11.07 6.23
CA ASP A 634 0.63 10.31 5.10
C ASP A 634 -0.88 10.03 5.22
N ILE A 635 -1.44 10.02 6.44
CA ILE A 635 -2.89 9.92 6.68
C ILE A 635 -3.61 11.19 6.21
N VAL A 636 -3.02 12.35 6.46
CA VAL A 636 -3.53 13.65 6.00
C VAL A 636 -3.54 13.69 4.47
N ALA A 637 -2.41 13.32 3.85
CA ALA A 637 -2.32 13.23 2.38
C ALA A 637 -3.36 12.28 1.80
N LEU A 638 -3.55 11.10 2.39
CA LEU A 638 -4.58 10.13 1.99
C LEU A 638 -5.99 10.72 2.03
N ARG A 639 -6.34 11.44 3.10
CA ARG A 639 -7.65 12.11 3.23
C ARG A 639 -7.83 13.15 2.13
N MET A 640 -6.83 14.00 1.89
CA MET A 640 -6.86 15.01 0.84
C MET A 640 -7.01 14.39 -0.56
N ILE A 641 -6.28 13.32 -0.86
CA ILE A 641 -6.40 12.56 -2.11
C ILE A 641 -7.82 12.01 -2.26
N SER A 642 -8.37 11.42 -1.21
CA SER A 642 -9.72 10.87 -1.20
C SER A 642 -10.77 11.95 -1.51
N GLU A 643 -10.72 13.10 -0.84
CA GLU A 643 -11.62 14.22 -1.12
C GLU A 643 -11.44 14.79 -2.53
N GLY A 644 -10.19 14.97 -2.97
CA GLY A 644 -9.87 15.45 -4.31
C GLY A 644 -10.42 14.55 -5.39
N LEU A 645 -10.32 13.22 -5.21
CA LEU A 645 -10.89 12.22 -6.10
C LEU A 645 -12.40 12.43 -6.30
N PHE A 646 -13.16 12.54 -5.21
CA PHE A 646 -14.61 12.66 -5.31
C PHE A 646 -15.05 14.04 -5.84
N LYS A 647 -14.36 15.12 -5.49
CA LYS A 647 -14.55 16.43 -6.10
C LYS A 647 -14.34 16.39 -7.62
N ARG A 648 -13.29 15.69 -8.08
CA ARG A 648 -13.00 15.46 -9.50
C ARG A 648 -14.12 14.69 -10.20
N ILE A 649 -14.51 13.52 -9.65
CA ILE A 649 -15.56 12.67 -10.23
C ILE A 649 -16.87 13.46 -10.39
N HIS A 650 -17.31 14.19 -9.37
CA HIS A 650 -18.53 15.00 -9.45
C HIS A 650 -18.42 16.15 -10.48
N SER A 651 -17.26 16.78 -10.59
CA SER A 651 -17.00 17.80 -11.60
C SER A 651 -17.06 17.23 -13.02
N GLN A 652 -16.44 16.06 -13.23
CA GLN A 652 -16.48 15.35 -14.51
C GLN A 652 -17.90 14.93 -14.89
N TYR A 653 -18.70 14.42 -13.94
CA TYR A 653 -20.09 14.07 -14.20
C TYR A 653 -20.91 15.28 -14.68
N ARG A 654 -20.78 16.45 -14.02
CA ARG A 654 -21.43 17.68 -14.46
C ARG A 654 -21.01 18.08 -15.87
N LEU A 655 -19.72 17.96 -16.18
CA LEU A 655 -19.18 18.29 -17.50
C LEU A 655 -19.69 17.31 -18.58
N ILE A 656 -19.70 16.01 -18.30
CA ILE A 656 -20.21 14.96 -19.20
C ILE A 656 -21.69 15.20 -19.52
N VAL A 657 -22.50 15.40 -18.46
CA VAL A 657 -23.93 15.65 -18.63
C VAL A 657 -24.17 16.93 -19.44
N GLY A 658 -23.48 18.01 -19.15
CA GLY A 658 -23.61 19.27 -19.86
C GLY A 658 -23.24 19.18 -21.35
N LEU A 659 -22.08 18.61 -21.66
CA LEU A 659 -21.60 18.46 -23.03
C LEU A 659 -22.49 17.50 -23.85
N ASN A 660 -22.78 16.32 -23.33
CA ASN A 660 -23.54 15.32 -24.05
C ASN A 660 -24.99 15.77 -24.27
N THR A 661 -25.63 16.41 -23.29
CA THR A 661 -26.95 17.03 -23.48
C THR A 661 -26.89 18.09 -24.60
N SER A 662 -25.88 18.95 -24.61
CA SER A 662 -25.71 19.96 -25.65
C SER A 662 -25.55 19.32 -27.04
N PHE A 663 -24.74 18.28 -27.16
CA PHE A 663 -24.55 17.56 -28.42
C PHE A 663 -25.85 16.90 -28.90
N ILE A 664 -26.62 16.26 -27.98
CA ILE A 664 -27.92 15.65 -28.30
C ILE A 664 -28.90 16.72 -28.82
N VAL A 665 -29.01 17.85 -28.15
CA VAL A 665 -29.92 18.95 -28.56
C VAL A 665 -29.53 19.48 -29.94
N LEU A 666 -28.24 19.80 -30.15
CA LEU A 666 -27.77 20.31 -31.42
C LEU A 666 -27.95 19.28 -32.57
N GLY A 667 -27.79 17.98 -32.26
CA GLY A 667 -28.06 16.90 -33.23
C GLY A 667 -29.54 16.74 -33.56
N ALA A 668 -30.40 16.76 -32.55
CA ALA A 668 -31.85 16.68 -32.71
C ALA A 668 -32.43 17.87 -33.50
N LEU A 669 -31.87 19.06 -33.31
CA LEU A 669 -32.16 20.24 -34.11
C LEU A 669 -31.65 20.15 -35.56
N GLY A 670 -30.74 19.18 -35.85
CA GLY A 670 -30.14 19.00 -37.17
C GLY A 670 -29.01 19.99 -37.48
N LEU A 671 -28.46 20.65 -36.45
CA LEU A 671 -27.33 21.59 -36.61
C LEU A 671 -25.97 20.88 -36.75
N LEU A 672 -25.89 19.63 -36.25
CA LEU A 672 -24.70 18.78 -36.33
C LEU A 672 -24.99 17.52 -37.15
N THR A 673 -24.03 17.10 -37.96
CA THR A 673 -24.10 15.81 -38.67
C THR A 673 -23.75 14.63 -37.72
N SER A 674 -24.21 13.42 -38.04
CA SER A 674 -23.88 12.21 -37.28
C SER A 674 -22.35 12.01 -37.12
N GLN A 675 -21.55 12.38 -38.12
CA GLN A 675 -20.08 12.29 -38.04
C GLN A 675 -19.49 13.32 -37.06
N MET A 676 -19.99 14.56 -37.09
CA MET A 676 -19.57 15.61 -36.15
C MET A 676 -19.94 15.25 -34.69
N LEU A 677 -21.16 14.73 -34.50
CA LEU A 677 -21.61 14.27 -33.18
C LEU A 677 -20.71 13.17 -32.63
N ALA A 678 -20.44 12.12 -33.40
CA ALA A 678 -19.55 11.05 -33.01
C ALA A 678 -18.13 11.57 -32.68
N MET A 679 -17.64 12.52 -33.48
CA MET A 679 -16.31 13.10 -33.28
C MET A 679 -16.24 13.97 -32.03
N LEU A 680 -17.23 14.80 -31.76
CA LEU A 680 -17.31 15.68 -30.59
C LEU A 680 -17.50 14.86 -29.33
N HIS A 681 -18.41 13.90 -29.34
CA HIS A 681 -18.68 13.01 -28.20
C HIS A 681 -17.41 12.21 -27.82
N ASN A 682 -16.80 11.51 -28.76
CA ASN A 682 -15.62 10.71 -28.48
C ASN A 682 -14.40 11.57 -28.12
N GLY A 683 -14.25 12.75 -28.77
CA GLY A 683 -13.21 13.72 -28.43
C GLY A 683 -13.34 14.27 -27.02
N SER A 684 -14.56 14.62 -26.59
CA SER A 684 -14.83 15.07 -25.22
C SER A 684 -14.61 13.98 -24.21
N THR A 685 -15.02 12.73 -24.49
CA THR A 685 -14.76 11.57 -23.63
C THR A 685 -13.25 11.36 -23.41
N PHE A 686 -12.47 11.41 -24.48
CA PHE A 686 -11.02 11.28 -24.41
C PHE A 686 -10.37 12.41 -23.59
N LEU A 687 -10.80 13.66 -23.79
CA LEU A 687 -10.27 14.81 -23.05
C LEU A 687 -10.60 14.72 -21.55
N ILE A 688 -11.82 14.31 -21.20
CA ILE A 688 -12.24 14.14 -19.80
C ILE A 688 -11.45 12.99 -19.17
N ALA A 689 -11.33 11.85 -19.84
CA ALA A 689 -10.55 10.72 -19.38
C ALA A 689 -9.06 11.06 -19.18
N SER A 690 -8.47 11.83 -20.10
CA SER A 690 -7.10 12.36 -19.96
C SER A 690 -6.99 13.32 -18.76
N GLY A 691 -8.02 14.13 -18.49
CA GLY A 691 -8.07 14.99 -17.31
C GLY A 691 -8.14 14.22 -15.98
N SER A 692 -8.57 12.95 -16.01
CA SER A 692 -8.66 12.08 -14.83
C SER A 692 -7.29 11.68 -14.26
N THR A 693 -6.23 11.81 -15.03
CA THR A 693 -4.85 11.44 -14.61
C THR A 693 -4.05 12.60 -14.00
N ARG A 694 -4.65 13.78 -13.85
CA ARG A 694 -3.96 14.92 -13.23
C ARG A 694 -3.78 14.67 -11.73
N SER A 695 -2.75 15.29 -11.10
CA SER A 695 -2.56 15.24 -9.66
C SER A 695 -3.78 15.77 -8.90
N LEU A 696 -4.04 15.20 -7.72
CA LEU A 696 -5.11 15.59 -6.79
C LEU A 696 -4.60 16.54 -5.70
N LEU A 697 -3.34 16.35 -5.32
CA LEU A 697 -2.61 17.25 -4.42
C LEU A 697 -1.94 18.35 -5.26
N HIS A 698 -2.19 19.59 -4.89
CA HIS A 698 -1.60 20.77 -5.54
C HIS A 698 -0.56 21.40 -4.64
#